data_1f01cccebac5ccf33e33e5b505083a4d
#
_entry.id   1f01cccebac5ccf33e33e5b505083a4d
#
_cell.length_a   1.000
_cell.length_b   1.000
_cell.length_c   1.000
_cell.angle_alpha   90.00
_cell.angle_beta   90.00
_cell.angle_gamma   90.00
#
_symmetry.space_group_name_H-M   'P 1'
#
loop_
_entity.id
_entity.type
_entity.pdbx_description
1 polymer ?
#
loop_
_entity_poly.entity_id
_entity_poly.type
_entity_poly.pdbx_seq_one_letter_code
_entity_poly.pdbx_strand_id
1 'polypeptide(L)'
;MDTESFKALEYEKIKTRLASYAATAYGKERCSSIMPSSDYDHVAQLHRETEEAVRVAQIQPPPFDGIHHLQEILKKAGRGILLELDELRLVKSTIGGMRDVKYFFRDLSADAELLKDLARRIEILGMLERNLKAAIDEYGNFRDDASPVLHRITNELRTAQSRVKERLSSILHDAAYQKMFQEAIVTVRDERYVIPVKQEYRSQFPGVIHDQSASGATLFIEPLAIVELNNTVRQMGIAREQEILRIMQRLTSEIARSADILSANCTILSDLDLIFARASLAREMRAYPPILNRDGYVHLQRARHPLLPPDKVVPIDIELGKTFSTLLITGPNTGGKTVSMKTLGILALMSQSGCFLPAESGSEIPVYQNIYADIGDEQSIEQSLSTFSAHTRNIVRIIDRATSGDLVLLDEVGVGTDPDEGAALARSIIEHFLMNRIATVATTHYADLKTYAYTQQGVENASVEFDLKTLRPTYRLLIGIPGASNAFSISRQLGLPEEIVARAEEYVSEDHAQFETVVHDLERAKTIYEEKNQLLYKKETDVGRAEARLRAERAAFEQSKQELLHKAREEANNIVREARRSAEETIQSLKEQFDDHGIKERQKAIQAARTRLNEAYVHNISPKIPAEGRPVRPGEVQSGDTVYIRTLAQEGTVLSVQGKELSVQVGGLRTMVKMDACTFVGHQKRKKKINKIRVGGSLAQKSAEVRPQIDVRGMTVLEAEAVLEKFIDDAVFAGLSTVLVIHGKGTGALRLGLRDYFKRNKSIRAFSFADISEGGTGATVVTLK
;
A
#
# COMPACT_ATOMS: atom_id res chain seq x y z
N MET A 1 -14.32 -11.47 -27.26
CA MET A 1 -13.88 -12.19 -26.05
C MET A 1 -14.85 -13.30 -25.73
N ASP A 2 -14.33 -14.48 -25.43
CA ASP A 2 -15.14 -15.67 -25.14
C ASP A 2 -15.67 -15.66 -23.70
N THR A 3 -16.98 -15.62 -23.54
CA THR A 3 -17.63 -15.50 -22.22
C THR A 3 -17.59 -16.79 -21.39
N GLU A 4 -17.47 -17.98 -22.03
CA GLU A 4 -17.31 -19.25 -21.32
C GLU A 4 -15.96 -19.31 -20.60
N SER A 5 -14.92 -18.79 -21.26
CA SER A 5 -13.59 -18.70 -20.66
C SER A 5 -13.54 -17.81 -19.42
N PHE A 6 -14.39 -16.78 -19.31
CA PHE A 6 -14.48 -15.95 -18.10
C PHE A 6 -14.92 -16.77 -16.88
N LYS A 7 -15.85 -17.69 -17.08
CA LYS A 7 -16.32 -18.60 -16.00
C LYS A 7 -15.20 -19.58 -15.60
N ALA A 8 -14.54 -20.21 -16.58
CA ALA A 8 -13.45 -21.14 -16.36
C ALA A 8 -12.26 -20.50 -15.62
N LEU A 9 -11.94 -19.22 -15.96
CA LEU A 9 -10.89 -18.42 -15.33
C LEU A 9 -11.36 -17.67 -14.06
N GLU A 10 -12.60 -17.85 -13.65
CA GLU A 10 -13.17 -17.21 -12.45
C GLU A 10 -13.10 -15.67 -12.46
N TYR A 11 -13.16 -15.05 -13.65
CA TYR A 11 -13.04 -13.61 -13.84
C TYR A 11 -14.14 -12.81 -13.11
N GLU A 12 -15.32 -13.40 -12.93
CA GLU A 12 -16.41 -12.77 -12.17
C GLU A 12 -16.02 -12.51 -10.70
N LYS A 13 -15.15 -13.34 -10.11
CA LYS A 13 -14.62 -13.08 -8.75
C LYS A 13 -13.72 -11.85 -8.72
N ILE A 14 -12.95 -11.60 -9.79
CA ILE A 14 -12.16 -10.35 -9.92
C ILE A 14 -13.06 -9.14 -10.03
N LYS A 15 -14.13 -9.21 -10.85
CA LYS A 15 -15.11 -8.12 -10.96
C LYS A 15 -15.79 -7.81 -9.63
N THR A 16 -16.18 -8.86 -8.90
CA THR A 16 -16.77 -8.71 -7.55
C THR A 16 -15.80 -8.05 -6.58
N ARG A 17 -14.54 -8.48 -6.60
CA ARG A 17 -13.48 -7.88 -5.76
C ARG A 17 -13.23 -6.43 -6.15
N LEU A 18 -13.16 -6.11 -7.45
CA LEU A 18 -13.02 -4.76 -7.95
C LEU A 18 -14.19 -3.87 -7.50
N ALA A 19 -15.42 -4.36 -7.59
CA ALA A 19 -16.62 -3.66 -7.14
C ALA A 19 -16.62 -3.35 -5.63
N SER A 20 -15.93 -4.15 -4.81
CA SER A 20 -15.80 -3.87 -3.38
C SER A 20 -14.96 -2.63 -3.06
N TYR A 21 -14.13 -2.17 -4.00
CA TYR A 21 -13.32 -0.94 -3.89
C TYR A 21 -14.01 0.30 -4.46
N ALA A 22 -15.09 0.15 -5.20
CA ALA A 22 -15.87 1.28 -5.68
C ALA A 22 -16.65 1.93 -4.53
N ALA A 23 -16.59 3.26 -4.46
CA ALA A 23 -17.22 4.05 -3.42
C ALA A 23 -18.73 4.22 -3.64
N THR A 24 -19.17 4.31 -4.89
CA THR A 24 -20.54 4.60 -5.28
C THR A 24 -21.28 3.37 -5.81
N ALA A 25 -22.62 3.39 -5.76
CA ALA A 25 -23.44 2.35 -6.38
C ALA A 25 -23.20 2.26 -7.90
N TYR A 26 -23.04 3.41 -8.55
CA TYR A 26 -22.70 3.48 -9.99
C TYR A 26 -21.34 2.84 -10.30
N GLY A 27 -20.31 3.15 -9.50
CA GLY A 27 -19.00 2.53 -9.65
C GLY A 27 -19.03 1.02 -9.45
N LYS A 28 -19.79 0.53 -8.47
CA LYS A 28 -19.99 -0.92 -8.24
C LYS A 28 -20.63 -1.61 -9.43
N GLU A 29 -21.67 -1.02 -9.99
CA GLU A 29 -22.34 -1.53 -11.19
C GLU A 29 -21.38 -1.52 -12.40
N ARG A 30 -20.62 -0.44 -12.56
CA ARG A 30 -19.62 -0.30 -13.62
C ARG A 30 -18.51 -1.34 -13.51
N CYS A 31 -18.00 -1.58 -12.30
CA CYS A 31 -17.02 -2.63 -12.03
C CYS A 31 -17.55 -4.03 -12.34
N SER A 32 -18.81 -4.31 -12.01
CA SER A 32 -19.44 -5.60 -12.29
C SER A 32 -19.68 -5.83 -13.79
N SER A 33 -19.85 -4.76 -14.57
CA SER A 33 -20.07 -4.80 -16.03
C SER A 33 -18.80 -4.65 -16.86
N ILE A 34 -17.62 -4.56 -16.23
CA ILE A 34 -16.36 -4.39 -16.96
C ILE A 34 -16.08 -5.59 -17.86
N MET A 35 -15.66 -5.31 -19.08
CA MET A 35 -15.26 -6.32 -20.07
C MET A 35 -13.84 -6.04 -20.56
N PRO A 36 -13.02 -7.10 -20.72
CA PRO A 36 -11.69 -6.95 -21.30
C PRO A 36 -11.77 -6.46 -22.75
N SER A 37 -10.91 -5.54 -23.13
CA SER A 37 -10.81 -5.04 -24.50
C SER A 37 -9.74 -5.77 -25.29
N SER A 38 -9.97 -5.97 -26.59
CA SER A 38 -8.97 -6.47 -27.55
C SER A 38 -8.28 -5.35 -28.33
N ASP A 39 -8.63 -4.10 -28.08
CA ASP A 39 -8.00 -2.95 -28.70
C ASP A 39 -6.79 -2.50 -27.87
N TYR A 40 -5.59 -2.61 -28.46
CA TYR A 40 -4.34 -2.25 -27.81
C TYR A 40 -4.31 -0.80 -27.32
N ASP A 41 -4.75 0.15 -28.16
CA ASP A 41 -4.65 1.57 -27.83
C ASP A 41 -5.63 1.93 -26.70
N HIS A 42 -6.80 1.30 -26.72
CA HIS A 42 -7.77 1.42 -25.61
C HIS A 42 -7.23 0.82 -24.31
N VAL A 43 -6.64 -0.39 -24.33
CA VAL A 43 -6.03 -1.02 -23.15
C VAL A 43 -4.91 -0.16 -22.62
N ALA A 44 -4.06 0.38 -23.48
CA ALA A 44 -2.98 1.29 -23.09
C ALA A 44 -3.50 2.58 -22.42
N GLN A 45 -4.64 3.10 -22.90
CA GLN A 45 -5.30 4.23 -22.25
C GLN A 45 -5.81 3.84 -20.85
N LEU A 46 -6.48 2.70 -20.71
CA LEU A 46 -6.97 2.22 -19.41
C LEU A 46 -5.86 2.07 -18.38
N HIS A 47 -4.67 1.60 -18.79
CA HIS A 47 -3.51 1.51 -17.89
C HIS A 47 -2.99 2.88 -17.48
N ARG A 48 -2.92 3.85 -18.41
CA ARG A 48 -2.53 5.23 -18.08
C ARG A 48 -3.50 5.89 -17.10
N GLU A 49 -4.81 5.71 -17.31
CA GLU A 49 -5.84 6.19 -16.37
C GLU A 49 -5.66 5.60 -14.97
N THR A 50 -5.41 4.28 -14.88
CA THR A 50 -5.15 3.60 -13.61
C THR A 50 -3.85 4.11 -12.95
N GLU A 51 -2.81 4.38 -13.73
CA GLU A 51 -1.54 4.92 -13.24
C GLU A 51 -1.71 6.33 -12.66
N GLU A 52 -2.44 7.21 -13.36
CA GLU A 52 -2.81 8.52 -12.84
C GLU A 52 -3.59 8.41 -11.53
N ALA A 53 -4.57 7.50 -11.45
CA ALA A 53 -5.37 7.29 -10.25
C ALA A 53 -4.53 6.78 -9.07
N VAL A 54 -3.55 5.90 -9.31
CA VAL A 54 -2.61 5.45 -8.27
C VAL A 54 -1.81 6.63 -7.72
N ARG A 55 -1.30 7.52 -8.60
CA ARG A 55 -0.58 8.73 -8.17
C ARG A 55 -1.46 9.68 -7.36
N VAL A 56 -2.68 9.93 -7.83
CA VAL A 56 -3.65 10.79 -7.13
C VAL A 56 -4.03 10.21 -5.77
N ALA A 57 -4.36 8.91 -5.71
CA ALA A 57 -4.76 8.25 -4.47
C ALA A 57 -3.67 8.20 -3.38
N GLN A 58 -2.38 8.36 -3.75
CA GLN A 58 -1.28 8.50 -2.81
C GLN A 58 -1.26 9.85 -2.11
N ILE A 59 -1.81 10.89 -2.74
CA ILE A 59 -1.87 12.26 -2.21
C ILE A 59 -3.18 12.42 -1.43
N GLN A 60 -4.31 12.23 -2.10
CA GLN A 60 -5.65 12.34 -1.54
C GLN A 60 -6.66 11.59 -2.42
N PRO A 61 -7.56 10.77 -1.85
CA PRO A 61 -8.64 10.15 -2.61
C PRO A 61 -9.70 11.19 -3.00
N PRO A 62 -10.37 11.03 -4.17
CA PRO A 62 -11.44 11.93 -4.57
C PRO A 62 -12.67 11.78 -3.66
N PRO A 63 -13.44 12.87 -3.47
CA PRO A 63 -14.61 12.89 -2.59
C PRO A 63 -15.84 12.31 -3.31
N PHE A 64 -16.02 11.00 -3.30
CA PHE A 64 -17.19 10.33 -3.86
C PHE A 64 -18.38 10.24 -2.89
N ASP A 65 -18.27 10.83 -1.71
CA ASP A 65 -19.34 10.82 -0.71
C ASP A 65 -20.59 11.57 -1.23
N GLY A 66 -21.76 11.09 -0.81
CA GLY A 66 -23.02 11.71 -1.16
C GLY A 66 -23.52 11.49 -2.57
N ILE A 67 -22.85 10.66 -3.39
CA ILE A 67 -23.29 10.27 -4.73
C ILE A 67 -24.19 9.04 -4.64
N HIS A 68 -25.46 9.21 -4.98
CA HIS A 68 -26.50 8.18 -4.91
C HIS A 68 -26.96 7.74 -6.28
N HIS A 69 -27.61 6.58 -6.36
CA HIS A 69 -28.16 6.05 -7.60
C HIS A 69 -29.45 6.81 -7.98
N LEU A 70 -29.40 7.58 -9.05
CA LEU A 70 -30.50 8.45 -9.49
C LEU A 70 -31.36 7.90 -10.63
N GLN A 71 -30.98 6.79 -11.26
CA GLN A 71 -31.58 6.33 -12.50
C GLN A 71 -33.11 6.21 -12.44
N GLU A 72 -33.64 5.58 -11.38
CA GLU A 72 -35.09 5.43 -11.20
C GLU A 72 -35.78 6.76 -10.88
N ILE A 73 -35.11 7.61 -10.09
CA ILE A 73 -35.60 8.96 -9.74
C ILE A 73 -35.71 9.83 -10.99
N LEU A 74 -34.69 9.80 -11.87
CA LEU A 74 -34.71 10.53 -13.15
C LEU A 74 -35.78 10.01 -14.10
N LYS A 75 -35.99 8.69 -14.18
CA LYS A 75 -37.09 8.09 -14.93
C LYS A 75 -38.46 8.52 -14.42
N LYS A 76 -38.69 8.56 -13.11
CA LYS A 76 -39.91 9.07 -12.49
C LYS A 76 -40.15 10.51 -12.85
N ALA A 77 -39.14 11.38 -12.65
CA ALA A 77 -39.24 12.80 -13.00
C ALA A 77 -39.53 13.03 -14.47
N GLY A 78 -38.85 12.29 -15.37
CA GLY A 78 -39.07 12.37 -16.81
C GLY A 78 -40.49 11.96 -17.28
N ARG A 79 -41.15 11.09 -16.48
CA ARG A 79 -42.55 10.71 -16.68
C ARG A 79 -43.56 11.70 -16.07
N GLY A 80 -43.08 12.76 -15.44
CA GLY A 80 -43.92 13.72 -14.71
C GLY A 80 -44.47 13.22 -13.37
N ILE A 81 -43.94 12.11 -12.85
CA ILE A 81 -44.34 11.58 -11.54
C ILE A 81 -43.62 12.43 -10.45
N LEU A 82 -44.42 12.91 -9.49
CA LEU A 82 -43.93 13.73 -8.39
C LEU A 82 -42.87 12.97 -7.61
N LEU A 83 -41.70 13.61 -7.37
CA LEU A 83 -40.65 13.07 -6.53
C LEU A 83 -40.96 13.35 -5.06
N GLU A 84 -40.69 12.36 -4.20
CA GLU A 84 -40.81 12.48 -2.76
C GLU A 84 -39.63 13.28 -2.16
N LEU A 85 -39.79 13.73 -0.92
CA LEU A 85 -38.77 14.54 -0.24
C LEU A 85 -37.42 13.80 -0.15
N ASP A 86 -37.42 12.49 0.16
CA ASP A 86 -36.21 11.68 0.22
C ASP A 86 -35.52 11.55 -1.15
N GLU A 87 -36.30 11.43 -2.23
CA GLU A 87 -35.76 11.39 -3.59
C GLU A 87 -35.13 12.75 -3.98
N LEU A 88 -35.76 13.86 -3.64
CA LEU A 88 -35.20 15.20 -3.83
C LEU A 88 -33.92 15.41 -3.04
N ARG A 89 -33.83 14.85 -1.82
CA ARG A 89 -32.64 14.86 -0.98
C ARG A 89 -31.47 14.10 -1.60
N LEU A 90 -31.74 12.91 -2.16
CA LEU A 90 -30.73 12.13 -2.88
C LEU A 90 -30.19 12.88 -4.11
N VAL A 91 -31.07 13.54 -4.87
CA VAL A 91 -30.66 14.40 -6.00
C VAL A 91 -29.81 15.57 -5.52
N LYS A 92 -30.23 16.28 -4.46
CA LYS A 92 -29.47 17.39 -3.86
C LYS A 92 -28.05 16.96 -3.45
N SER A 93 -27.95 15.83 -2.75
CA SER A 93 -26.67 15.27 -2.30
C SER A 93 -25.77 14.94 -3.48
N THR A 94 -26.30 14.24 -4.48
CA THR A 94 -25.55 13.82 -5.66
C THR A 94 -25.03 14.99 -6.49
N ILE A 95 -25.84 16.05 -6.67
CA ILE A 95 -25.40 17.29 -7.37
C ILE A 95 -24.23 17.95 -6.59
N GLY A 96 -24.31 17.94 -5.27
CA GLY A 96 -23.22 18.42 -4.41
C GLY A 96 -21.94 17.61 -4.61
N GLY A 97 -22.03 16.28 -4.58
CA GLY A 97 -20.90 15.39 -4.84
C GLY A 97 -20.30 15.57 -6.23
N MET A 98 -21.13 15.71 -7.27
CA MET A 98 -20.67 16.03 -8.64
C MET A 98 -19.82 17.30 -8.70
N ARG A 99 -20.25 18.35 -8.03
CA ARG A 99 -19.52 19.61 -7.93
C ARG A 99 -18.19 19.41 -7.20
N ASP A 100 -18.22 18.72 -6.07
CA ASP A 100 -17.06 18.53 -5.22
C ASP A 100 -15.99 17.68 -5.93
N VAL A 101 -16.37 16.62 -6.64
CA VAL A 101 -15.48 15.84 -7.51
C VAL A 101 -14.88 16.72 -8.61
N LYS A 102 -15.69 17.52 -9.32
CA LYS A 102 -15.17 18.42 -10.37
C LYS A 102 -14.13 19.40 -9.83
N TYR A 103 -14.40 20.01 -8.68
CA TYR A 103 -13.48 20.97 -8.07
C TYR A 103 -12.21 20.30 -7.52
N PHE A 104 -12.34 19.10 -6.98
CA PHE A 104 -11.19 18.30 -6.56
C PHE A 104 -10.18 18.13 -7.70
N PHE A 105 -10.63 17.69 -8.88
CA PHE A 105 -9.74 17.50 -10.03
C PHE A 105 -9.24 18.82 -10.64
N ARG A 106 -10.03 19.89 -10.58
CA ARG A 106 -9.59 21.23 -11.02
C ARG A 106 -8.43 21.74 -10.19
N ASP A 107 -8.51 21.56 -8.87
CA ASP A 107 -7.56 22.12 -7.91
C ASP A 107 -6.39 21.17 -7.62
N LEU A 108 -6.40 19.99 -8.23
CA LEU A 108 -5.39 18.95 -8.06
C LEU A 108 -4.04 19.38 -8.67
N SER A 109 -2.99 19.40 -7.84
CA SER A 109 -1.61 19.72 -8.27
C SER A 109 -0.88 18.55 -8.95
N ALA A 110 -1.38 17.32 -8.81
CA ALA A 110 -0.79 16.13 -9.42
C ALA A 110 -0.90 16.14 -10.95
N ASP A 111 0.09 15.50 -11.60
CA ASP A 111 0.07 15.21 -13.02
C ASP A 111 -0.94 14.06 -13.29
N ALA A 112 -2.15 14.42 -13.72
CA ALA A 112 -3.28 13.53 -13.94
C ALA A 112 -4.22 14.10 -15.02
N GLU A 113 -3.68 14.34 -16.21
CA GLU A 113 -4.40 15.07 -17.27
C GLU A 113 -5.61 14.28 -17.81
N LEU A 114 -5.52 12.94 -17.90
CA LEU A 114 -6.65 12.12 -18.37
C LEU A 114 -7.83 12.20 -17.40
N LEU A 115 -7.55 12.11 -16.10
CA LEU A 115 -8.58 12.20 -15.07
C LEU A 115 -9.16 13.62 -14.97
N LYS A 116 -8.33 14.65 -15.10
CA LYS A 116 -8.78 16.05 -15.17
C LYS A 116 -9.68 16.29 -16.37
N ASP A 117 -9.32 15.77 -17.54
CA ASP A 117 -10.13 15.90 -18.74
C ASP A 117 -11.48 15.19 -18.60
N LEU A 118 -11.51 14.00 -17.98
CA LEU A 118 -12.75 13.29 -17.70
C LEU A 118 -13.63 14.10 -16.72
N ALA A 119 -13.06 14.62 -15.64
CA ALA A 119 -13.78 15.41 -14.66
C ALA A 119 -14.24 16.78 -15.19
N ARG A 120 -13.52 17.41 -16.14
CA ARG A 120 -13.94 18.66 -16.81
C ARG A 120 -15.29 18.52 -17.53
N ARG A 121 -15.62 17.32 -18.04
CA ARG A 121 -16.89 17.03 -18.74
C ARG A 121 -18.11 17.04 -17.79
N ILE A 122 -17.93 16.96 -16.48
CA ILE A 122 -19.03 17.07 -15.51
C ILE A 122 -19.62 18.48 -15.61
N GLU A 123 -20.91 18.60 -15.92
CA GLU A 123 -21.62 19.87 -15.96
C GLU A 123 -22.17 20.25 -14.59
N ILE A 124 -21.92 21.49 -14.14
CA ILE A 124 -22.39 21.97 -12.85
C ILE A 124 -23.79 22.57 -13.03
N LEU A 125 -24.78 22.00 -12.35
CA LEU A 125 -26.17 22.45 -12.34
C LEU A 125 -26.41 23.45 -11.21
N GLY A 126 -25.67 24.58 -11.21
CA GLY A 126 -25.66 25.53 -10.11
C GLY A 126 -27.01 26.20 -9.79
N MET A 127 -27.91 26.33 -10.77
CA MET A 127 -29.27 26.85 -10.53
C MET A 127 -30.11 25.81 -9.79
N LEU A 128 -30.13 24.57 -10.28
CA LEU A 128 -30.86 23.46 -9.66
C LEU A 128 -30.32 23.18 -8.24
N GLU A 129 -29.01 23.20 -8.06
CA GLU A 129 -28.38 23.03 -6.73
C GLU A 129 -28.84 24.11 -5.76
N ARG A 130 -28.85 25.37 -6.18
CA ARG A 130 -29.33 26.49 -5.33
C ARG A 130 -30.79 26.34 -4.98
N ASN A 131 -31.66 25.96 -5.93
CA ASN A 131 -33.08 25.78 -5.71
C ASN A 131 -33.36 24.62 -4.73
N LEU A 132 -32.62 23.50 -4.86
CA LEU A 132 -32.72 22.38 -3.93
C LEU A 132 -32.18 22.75 -2.53
N LYS A 133 -31.09 23.49 -2.42
CA LYS A 133 -30.54 23.98 -1.14
C LYS A 133 -31.46 25.00 -0.47
N ALA A 134 -32.15 25.84 -1.25
CA ALA A 134 -33.14 26.80 -0.73
C ALA A 134 -34.40 26.09 -0.23
N ALA A 135 -34.77 24.94 -0.80
CA ALA A 135 -35.99 24.24 -0.42
C ALA A 135 -35.77 23.21 0.70
N ILE A 136 -34.59 22.58 0.78
CA ILE A 136 -34.32 21.44 1.68
C ILE A 136 -33.13 21.81 2.59
N ASP A 137 -33.28 21.65 3.89
CA ASP A 137 -32.23 21.91 4.90
C ASP A 137 -31.16 20.83 4.92
N GLU A 138 -30.23 20.90 5.85
CA GLU A 138 -29.15 19.91 6.02
C GLU A 138 -29.65 18.60 6.65
N TYR A 139 -30.76 18.65 7.37
CA TYR A 139 -31.39 17.48 8.00
C TYR A 139 -32.34 16.74 7.05
N GLY A 140 -32.57 17.29 5.85
CA GLY A 140 -33.44 16.71 4.85
C GLY A 140 -34.90 17.11 4.94
N ASN A 141 -35.26 18.12 5.73
CA ASN A 141 -36.62 18.64 5.83
C ASN A 141 -36.82 19.83 4.88
N PHE A 142 -38.09 20.10 4.55
CA PHE A 142 -38.41 21.35 3.86
C PHE A 142 -38.14 22.55 4.76
N ARG A 143 -37.41 23.52 4.24
CA ARG A 143 -37.17 24.78 4.91
C ARG A 143 -38.46 25.60 4.98
N ASP A 144 -38.78 26.20 6.10
CA ASP A 144 -39.96 27.08 6.27
C ASP A 144 -39.90 28.32 5.36
N ASP A 145 -38.69 28.70 4.93
CA ASP A 145 -38.40 29.81 4.02
C ASP A 145 -38.13 29.38 2.55
N ALA A 146 -38.48 28.15 2.19
CA ALA A 146 -38.30 27.60 0.85
C ALA A 146 -39.04 28.37 -0.26
N SER A 147 -40.09 29.11 0.10
CA SER A 147 -40.72 30.14 -0.73
C SER A 147 -41.25 31.27 0.14
N PRO A 148 -41.40 32.52 -0.39
CA PRO A 148 -42.01 33.60 0.37
C PRO A 148 -43.43 33.26 0.82
N VAL A 149 -44.17 32.46 0.03
CA VAL A 149 -45.52 32.01 0.36
C VAL A 149 -45.50 31.02 1.52
N LEU A 150 -44.61 30.03 1.48
CA LEU A 150 -44.45 29.03 2.55
C LEU A 150 -44.07 29.72 3.87
N HIS A 151 -43.12 30.66 3.81
CA HIS A 151 -42.67 31.41 4.99
C HIS A 151 -43.82 32.16 5.64
N ARG A 152 -44.65 32.88 4.84
CA ARG A 152 -45.83 33.58 5.35
C ARG A 152 -46.82 32.60 6.00
N ILE A 153 -47.21 31.53 5.30
CA ILE A 153 -48.18 30.55 5.81
C ILE A 153 -47.67 29.91 7.09
N THR A 154 -46.39 29.54 7.19
CA THR A 154 -45.80 28.92 8.36
C THR A 154 -45.81 29.89 9.58
N ASN A 155 -45.55 31.17 9.37
CA ASN A 155 -45.64 32.19 10.43
C ASN A 155 -47.07 32.44 10.88
N GLU A 156 -48.02 32.52 9.94
CA GLU A 156 -49.44 32.64 10.25
C GLU A 156 -49.94 31.41 11.02
N LEU A 157 -49.54 30.20 10.62
CA LEU A 157 -49.85 28.93 11.30
C LEU A 157 -49.32 28.93 12.74
N ARG A 158 -48.06 29.32 12.96
CA ARG A 158 -47.44 29.39 14.28
C ARG A 158 -48.19 30.41 15.17
N THR A 159 -48.55 31.54 14.59
CA THR A 159 -49.33 32.59 15.28
C THR A 159 -50.71 32.07 15.68
N ALA A 160 -51.41 31.40 14.76
CA ALA A 160 -52.72 30.80 15.06
C ALA A 160 -52.63 29.73 16.14
N GLN A 161 -51.64 28.84 16.07
CA GLN A 161 -51.38 27.81 17.07
C GLN A 161 -51.07 28.42 18.46
N SER A 162 -50.30 29.49 18.52
CA SER A 162 -50.01 30.18 19.79
C SER A 162 -51.30 30.77 20.41
N ARG A 163 -52.13 31.41 19.58
CA ARG A 163 -53.45 31.96 20.05
C ARG A 163 -54.37 30.85 20.56
N VAL A 164 -54.41 29.68 19.89
CA VAL A 164 -55.17 28.51 20.37
C VAL A 164 -54.68 28.09 21.74
N LYS A 165 -53.34 27.92 21.89
CA LYS A 165 -52.73 27.50 23.17
C LYS A 165 -52.99 28.50 24.30
N GLU A 166 -52.87 29.80 24.05
CA GLU A 166 -53.15 30.85 25.03
C GLU A 166 -54.62 30.82 25.47
N ARG A 167 -55.56 30.68 24.50
CA ARG A 167 -56.98 30.62 24.80
C ARG A 167 -57.35 29.36 25.56
N LEU A 168 -56.79 28.22 25.20
CA LEU A 168 -56.99 26.96 25.92
C LEU A 168 -56.39 27.02 27.33
N SER A 169 -55.22 27.60 27.50
CA SER A 169 -54.66 27.83 28.83
C SER A 169 -55.56 28.69 29.72
N SER A 170 -56.14 29.76 29.15
CA SER A 170 -57.11 30.57 29.86
C SER A 170 -58.33 29.74 30.31
N ILE A 171 -58.87 28.87 29.46
CA ILE A 171 -60.03 28.01 29.79
C ILE A 171 -59.64 26.96 30.85
N LEU A 172 -58.45 26.39 30.80
CA LEU A 172 -57.96 25.40 31.76
C LEU A 172 -57.76 25.99 33.17
N HIS A 173 -57.47 27.28 33.28
CA HIS A 173 -57.27 27.97 34.56
C HIS A 173 -58.55 28.65 35.07
N ASP A 174 -59.65 28.59 34.31
CA ASP A 174 -60.93 29.15 34.73
C ASP A 174 -61.57 28.30 35.85
N ALA A 175 -61.76 28.86 36.99
CA ALA A 175 -62.34 28.21 38.18
C ALA A 175 -63.71 27.56 37.92
N ALA A 176 -64.48 28.08 36.95
CA ALA A 176 -65.82 27.55 36.59
C ALA A 176 -65.68 26.15 35.90
N TYR A 177 -64.59 25.87 35.19
CA TYR A 177 -64.43 24.67 34.40
C TYR A 177 -63.46 23.63 35.01
N GLN A 178 -62.61 23.98 35.98
CA GLN A 178 -61.59 23.12 36.56
C GLN A 178 -62.09 21.75 37.02
N LYS A 179 -63.29 21.65 37.62
CA LYS A 179 -63.88 20.39 38.08
C LYS A 179 -64.37 19.48 36.96
N MET A 180 -64.56 20.03 35.76
CA MET A 180 -65.11 19.32 34.60
C MET A 180 -64.04 18.57 33.83
N PHE A 181 -62.76 18.93 33.97
CA PHE A 181 -61.66 18.26 33.23
C PHE A 181 -61.31 16.91 33.87
N GLN A 182 -61.07 15.94 33.03
CA GLN A 182 -60.50 14.65 33.46
C GLN A 182 -59.02 14.84 33.83
N GLU A 183 -58.33 15.60 32.99
CA GLU A 183 -56.94 16.10 33.15
C GLU A 183 -56.90 17.53 32.60
N ALA A 184 -56.19 18.44 33.30
CA ALA A 184 -56.04 19.83 32.85
C ALA A 184 -54.94 19.98 31.82
N ILE A 185 -55.09 19.26 30.68
CA ILE A 185 -54.10 19.23 29.55
C ILE A 185 -54.82 19.58 28.26
N VAL A 186 -54.01 20.05 27.29
CA VAL A 186 -54.43 20.21 25.90
C VAL A 186 -53.96 18.99 25.14
N THR A 187 -54.84 18.39 24.37
CA THR A 187 -54.49 17.28 23.45
C THR A 187 -54.98 17.59 22.04
N VAL A 188 -54.53 16.78 21.06
CA VAL A 188 -54.97 16.92 19.66
C VAL A 188 -55.75 15.68 19.27
N ARG A 189 -56.93 15.86 18.67
CA ARG A 189 -57.74 14.83 18.04
C ARG A 189 -58.23 15.36 16.68
N ASP A 190 -58.12 14.53 15.66
CA ASP A 190 -58.52 14.89 14.28
C ASP A 190 -57.96 16.25 13.84
N GLU A 191 -56.68 16.48 14.12
CA GLU A 191 -55.97 17.75 13.83
C GLU A 191 -56.52 18.99 14.56
N ARG A 192 -57.34 18.79 15.60
CA ARG A 192 -57.91 19.87 16.42
C ARG A 192 -57.37 19.84 17.85
N TYR A 193 -57.16 20.98 18.41
CA TYR A 193 -56.83 21.11 19.82
C TYR A 193 -58.12 20.95 20.63
N VAL A 194 -58.13 20.00 21.58
CA VAL A 194 -59.29 19.63 22.40
C VAL A 194 -58.85 19.52 23.88
N ILE A 195 -59.85 19.55 24.76
CA ILE A 195 -59.68 19.35 26.22
C ILE A 195 -60.37 18.05 26.61
N PRO A 196 -59.76 17.16 27.43
CA PRO A 196 -60.41 15.98 27.97
C PRO A 196 -61.36 16.38 29.12
N VAL A 197 -62.68 16.27 28.88
CA VAL A 197 -63.76 16.58 29.81
C VAL A 197 -64.42 15.31 30.28
N LYS A 198 -64.80 15.20 31.57
CA LYS A 198 -65.54 14.06 32.10
C LYS A 198 -66.92 14.01 31.49
N GLN A 199 -67.40 12.79 31.15
CA GLN A 199 -68.67 12.59 30.48
C GLN A 199 -69.87 13.20 31.23
N GLU A 200 -69.88 13.27 32.60
CA GLU A 200 -70.90 13.83 33.43
C GLU A 200 -71.12 15.31 33.23
N TYR A 201 -70.08 16.08 32.76
CA TYR A 201 -70.17 17.52 32.52
C TYR A 201 -70.41 17.86 31.04
N ARG A 202 -70.77 16.87 30.18
CA ARG A 202 -70.99 17.10 28.73
C ARG A 202 -71.96 18.26 28.46
N SER A 203 -73.10 18.36 29.21
CA SER A 203 -74.12 19.38 29.02
C SER A 203 -73.73 20.79 29.57
N GLN A 204 -72.70 20.82 30.43
CA GLN A 204 -72.29 22.04 31.09
C GLN A 204 -71.08 22.72 30.45
N PHE A 205 -70.26 21.92 29.66
CA PHE A 205 -69.09 22.41 28.96
C PHE A 205 -69.44 22.74 27.51
N PRO A 206 -69.44 24.02 27.08
CA PRO A 206 -69.83 24.42 25.73
C PRO A 206 -68.70 24.04 24.70
N GLY A 207 -68.99 23.09 23.86
CA GLY A 207 -68.01 22.64 22.84
C GLY A 207 -68.52 21.55 21.94
N VAL A 208 -67.69 21.21 20.94
CA VAL A 208 -67.93 20.15 19.98
C VAL A 208 -67.13 18.92 20.40
N ILE A 209 -67.74 17.73 20.40
CA ILE A 209 -67.07 16.45 20.72
C ILE A 209 -66.44 15.96 19.47
N HIS A 210 -65.14 15.67 19.51
CA HIS A 210 -64.37 15.09 18.40
C HIS A 210 -64.04 13.62 18.63
N ASP A 211 -63.87 13.22 19.91
CA ASP A 211 -63.48 11.85 20.21
C ASP A 211 -63.96 11.49 21.65
N GLN A 212 -63.96 10.17 21.94
CA GLN A 212 -64.30 9.62 23.25
C GLN A 212 -63.29 8.55 23.65
N SER A 213 -62.94 8.52 24.95
CA SER A 213 -62.09 7.44 25.47
C SER A 213 -62.73 6.07 25.31
N ALA A 214 -61.94 4.98 25.20
CA ALA A 214 -62.40 3.62 25.05
C ALA A 214 -63.40 3.18 26.18
N SER A 215 -63.24 3.74 27.38
CA SER A 215 -64.17 3.50 28.53
C SER A 215 -65.41 4.36 28.49
N GLY A 216 -65.52 5.30 27.58
CA GLY A 216 -66.59 6.28 27.53
C GLY A 216 -66.57 7.35 28.62
N ALA A 217 -65.68 7.31 29.58
CA ALA A 217 -65.63 8.18 30.73
C ALA A 217 -65.09 9.60 30.42
N THR A 218 -64.38 9.77 29.31
CA THR A 218 -63.77 11.07 28.93
C THR A 218 -64.17 11.43 27.50
N LEU A 219 -64.61 12.64 27.32
CA LEU A 219 -64.93 13.22 26.02
C LEU A 219 -63.84 14.26 25.64
N PHE A 220 -63.33 14.17 24.42
CA PHE A 220 -62.37 15.12 23.88
C PHE A 220 -63.20 16.24 23.21
N ILE A 221 -63.33 17.36 23.90
CA ILE A 221 -64.19 18.46 23.51
C ILE A 221 -63.38 19.64 23.01
N GLU A 222 -63.73 20.14 21.82
CA GLU A 222 -63.25 21.43 21.31
C GLU A 222 -64.14 22.53 21.88
N PRO A 223 -63.61 23.41 22.74
CA PRO A 223 -64.39 24.52 23.28
C PRO A 223 -64.91 25.47 22.17
N LEU A 224 -66.14 25.93 22.24
CA LEU A 224 -66.70 26.87 21.24
C LEU A 224 -65.83 28.10 21.01
N ALA A 225 -65.18 28.59 22.07
CA ALA A 225 -64.29 29.75 22.02
C ALA A 225 -63.02 29.58 21.14
N ILE A 226 -62.71 28.36 20.73
CA ILE A 226 -61.51 28.09 19.87
C ILE A 226 -61.85 27.47 18.53
N VAL A 227 -63.09 27.15 18.21
CA VAL A 227 -63.52 26.51 16.96
C VAL A 227 -63.02 27.29 15.73
N GLU A 228 -63.18 28.59 15.70
CA GLU A 228 -62.70 29.43 14.59
C GLU A 228 -61.16 29.43 14.49
N LEU A 229 -60.45 29.44 15.65
CA LEU A 229 -59.00 29.37 15.67
C LEU A 229 -58.51 28.02 15.18
N ASN A 230 -59.13 26.92 15.61
CA ASN A 230 -58.82 25.58 15.11
C ASN A 230 -59.09 25.45 13.61
N ASN A 231 -60.19 26.02 13.12
CA ASN A 231 -60.47 26.08 11.67
C ASN A 231 -59.37 26.82 10.92
N THR A 232 -58.87 27.95 11.48
CA THR A 232 -57.76 28.72 10.91
C THR A 232 -56.47 27.89 10.87
N VAL A 233 -56.11 27.21 11.98
CA VAL A 233 -54.94 26.32 12.05
C VAL A 233 -55.02 25.22 11.00
N ARG A 234 -56.17 24.58 10.87
CA ARG A 234 -56.39 23.54 9.85
C ARG A 234 -56.27 24.07 8.43
N GLN A 235 -56.91 25.19 8.13
CA GLN A 235 -56.81 25.84 6.80
C GLN A 235 -55.36 26.21 6.47
N MET A 236 -54.61 26.78 7.44
CA MET A 236 -53.20 27.09 7.25
C MET A 236 -52.34 25.83 7.10
N GLY A 237 -52.67 24.73 7.80
CA GLY A 237 -52.04 23.44 7.64
C GLY A 237 -52.19 22.91 6.21
N ILE A 238 -53.42 22.87 5.71
CA ILE A 238 -53.73 22.45 4.33
C ILE A 238 -53.02 23.35 3.31
N ALA A 239 -53.06 24.66 3.49
CA ALA A 239 -52.37 25.60 2.62
C ALA A 239 -50.86 25.40 2.61
N ARG A 240 -50.26 25.07 3.77
CA ARG A 240 -48.83 24.72 3.89
C ARG A 240 -48.48 23.46 3.09
N GLU A 241 -49.28 22.41 3.22
CA GLU A 241 -49.08 21.17 2.46
C GLU A 241 -49.22 21.39 0.94
N GLN A 242 -50.21 22.15 0.52
CA GLN A 242 -50.40 22.50 -0.89
C GLN A 242 -49.20 23.29 -1.45
N GLU A 243 -48.65 24.25 -0.69
CA GLU A 243 -47.46 24.98 -1.14
C GLU A 243 -46.23 24.09 -1.18
N ILE A 244 -46.06 23.18 -0.22
CA ILE A 244 -45.00 22.17 -0.26
C ILE A 244 -45.13 21.31 -1.51
N LEU A 245 -46.32 20.79 -1.84
CA LEU A 245 -46.57 20.03 -3.05
C LEU A 245 -46.22 20.83 -4.35
N ARG A 246 -46.55 22.13 -4.34
CA ARG A 246 -46.20 23.01 -5.45
C ARG A 246 -44.69 23.20 -5.61
N ILE A 247 -43.95 23.32 -4.49
CA ILE A 247 -42.51 23.40 -4.49
C ILE A 247 -41.93 22.08 -5.03
N MET A 248 -42.43 20.91 -4.58
CA MET A 248 -42.04 19.61 -5.04
C MET A 248 -42.26 19.44 -6.54
N GLN A 249 -43.43 19.86 -7.05
CA GLN A 249 -43.74 19.80 -8.49
C GLN A 249 -42.77 20.65 -9.31
N ARG A 250 -42.45 21.86 -8.83
CA ARG A 250 -41.50 22.75 -9.51
C ARG A 250 -40.09 22.08 -9.54
N LEU A 251 -39.60 21.59 -8.41
CA LEU A 251 -38.30 20.94 -8.33
C LEU A 251 -38.24 19.66 -9.18
N THR A 252 -39.29 18.84 -9.16
CA THR A 252 -39.41 17.65 -10.02
C THR A 252 -39.30 18.03 -11.49
N SER A 253 -40.00 19.10 -11.92
CA SER A 253 -39.94 19.61 -13.32
C SER A 253 -38.54 20.15 -13.69
N GLU A 254 -37.84 20.78 -12.77
CA GLU A 254 -36.45 21.23 -12.96
C GLU A 254 -35.49 20.07 -13.09
N ILE A 255 -35.63 19.04 -12.25
CA ILE A 255 -34.86 17.78 -12.35
C ILE A 255 -35.14 17.06 -13.64
N ALA A 256 -36.39 16.94 -14.07
CA ALA A 256 -36.77 16.33 -15.35
C ALA A 256 -36.10 17.02 -16.54
N ARG A 257 -36.04 18.35 -16.55
CA ARG A 257 -35.36 19.12 -17.61
C ARG A 257 -33.85 18.91 -17.60
N SER A 258 -33.26 18.57 -16.50
CA SER A 258 -31.82 18.35 -16.32
C SER A 258 -31.45 16.86 -16.33
N ALA A 259 -32.40 15.95 -16.61
CA ALA A 259 -32.21 14.50 -16.45
C ALA A 259 -31.09 13.95 -17.33
N ASP A 260 -30.97 14.42 -18.59
CA ASP A 260 -29.91 13.97 -19.49
C ASP A 260 -28.51 14.38 -19.00
N ILE A 261 -28.38 15.62 -18.51
CA ILE A 261 -27.12 16.13 -17.95
C ILE A 261 -26.75 15.35 -16.68
N LEU A 262 -27.73 15.13 -15.79
CA LEU A 262 -27.52 14.34 -14.58
C LEU A 262 -27.10 12.90 -14.89
N SER A 263 -27.73 12.28 -15.89
CA SER A 263 -27.38 10.93 -16.35
C SER A 263 -25.97 10.87 -16.93
N ALA A 264 -25.60 11.85 -17.78
CA ALA A 264 -24.25 11.95 -18.34
C ALA A 264 -23.20 12.14 -17.25
N ASN A 265 -23.46 13.02 -16.29
CA ASN A 265 -22.59 13.22 -15.14
C ASN A 265 -22.43 11.93 -14.30
N CYS A 266 -23.51 11.19 -14.04
CA CYS A 266 -23.44 9.91 -13.33
C CYS A 266 -22.57 8.88 -14.06
N THR A 267 -22.62 8.85 -15.40
CA THR A 267 -21.76 7.99 -16.22
C THR A 267 -20.29 8.36 -16.04
N ILE A 268 -19.94 9.64 -16.09
CA ILE A 268 -18.57 10.12 -15.87
C ILE A 268 -18.09 9.75 -14.46
N LEU A 269 -18.93 9.93 -13.46
CA LEU A 269 -18.60 9.55 -12.07
C LEU A 269 -18.40 8.05 -11.92
N SER A 270 -19.20 7.23 -12.63
CA SER A 270 -19.05 5.77 -12.60
C SER A 270 -17.72 5.34 -13.21
N ASP A 271 -17.28 6.00 -14.29
CA ASP A 271 -15.98 5.73 -14.92
C ASP A 271 -14.82 6.17 -14.02
N LEU A 272 -14.91 7.36 -13.41
CA LEU A 272 -13.93 7.81 -12.42
C LEU A 272 -13.83 6.84 -11.23
N ASP A 273 -14.95 6.42 -10.66
CA ASP A 273 -14.97 5.50 -9.51
C ASP A 273 -14.40 4.13 -9.89
N LEU A 274 -14.70 3.59 -11.09
CA LEU A 274 -14.07 2.39 -11.64
C LEU A 274 -12.53 2.54 -11.71
N ILE A 275 -12.04 3.68 -12.21
CA ILE A 275 -10.60 3.91 -12.34
C ILE A 275 -9.93 3.92 -10.95
N PHE A 276 -10.54 4.56 -9.95
CA PHE A 276 -10.03 4.54 -8.57
C PHE A 276 -10.20 3.19 -7.87
N ALA A 277 -11.20 2.41 -8.24
CA ALA A 277 -11.34 1.02 -7.79
C ALA A 277 -10.19 0.14 -8.33
N ARG A 278 -9.78 0.31 -9.61
CA ARG A 278 -8.58 -0.36 -10.17
C ARG A 278 -7.31 0.04 -9.42
N ALA A 279 -7.13 1.33 -9.12
CA ALA A 279 -5.98 1.83 -8.35
C ALA A 279 -5.95 1.25 -6.93
N SER A 280 -7.09 1.13 -6.28
CA SER A 280 -7.22 0.54 -4.94
C SER A 280 -6.92 -0.96 -4.95
N LEU A 281 -7.43 -1.69 -5.94
CA LEU A 281 -7.14 -3.11 -6.17
C LEU A 281 -5.64 -3.33 -6.43
N ALA A 282 -5.01 -2.47 -7.25
CA ALA A 282 -3.58 -2.53 -7.53
C ALA A 282 -2.74 -2.37 -6.26
N ARG A 283 -3.10 -1.45 -5.38
CA ARG A 283 -2.42 -1.23 -4.10
C ARG A 283 -2.56 -2.44 -3.17
N GLU A 284 -3.75 -2.99 -3.05
CA GLU A 284 -4.01 -4.17 -2.21
C GLU A 284 -3.21 -5.38 -2.67
N MET A 285 -3.23 -5.66 -3.97
CA MET A 285 -2.51 -6.79 -4.56
C MET A 285 -1.00 -6.55 -4.69
N ARG A 286 -0.48 -5.36 -4.38
CA ARG A 286 0.89 -4.94 -4.68
C ARG A 286 1.20 -5.21 -6.15
N ALA A 287 0.32 -4.72 -7.02
CA ALA A 287 0.36 -4.92 -8.45
C ALA A 287 1.09 -3.77 -9.15
N TYR A 288 1.74 -4.08 -10.27
CA TYR A 288 2.45 -3.11 -11.09
C TYR A 288 1.83 -3.02 -12.48
N PRO A 289 1.98 -1.88 -13.18
CA PRO A 289 1.55 -1.76 -14.56
C PRO A 289 2.37 -2.71 -15.45
N PRO A 290 1.72 -3.53 -16.28
CA PRO A 290 2.42 -4.34 -17.25
C PRO A 290 2.94 -3.49 -18.41
N ILE A 291 4.03 -3.94 -19.02
CA ILE A 291 4.47 -3.43 -20.33
C ILE A 291 3.64 -4.14 -21.39
N LEU A 292 2.82 -3.38 -22.11
CA LEU A 292 2.02 -3.93 -23.21
C LEU A 292 2.86 -4.04 -24.47
N ASN A 293 2.74 -5.16 -25.18
CA ASN A 293 3.41 -5.38 -26.47
C ASN A 293 2.43 -5.84 -27.57
N ARG A 294 2.86 -5.76 -28.82
CA ARG A 294 2.12 -6.24 -30.01
C ARG A 294 2.73 -7.51 -30.60
N ASP A 295 3.83 -7.99 -30.02
CA ASP A 295 4.64 -9.07 -30.56
C ASP A 295 4.15 -10.45 -30.09
N GLY A 296 3.10 -10.52 -29.27
CA GLY A 296 2.56 -11.76 -28.70
C GLY A 296 3.43 -12.36 -27.58
N TYR A 297 4.37 -11.58 -27.05
CA TYR A 297 5.30 -12.04 -26.01
C TYR A 297 4.75 -11.85 -24.61
N VAL A 298 4.75 -12.91 -23.82
CA VAL A 298 4.49 -12.92 -22.39
C VAL A 298 5.81 -13.10 -21.64
N HIS A 299 6.08 -12.22 -20.70
CA HIS A 299 7.15 -12.37 -19.73
C HIS A 299 6.68 -11.86 -18.37
N LEU A 300 6.05 -12.73 -17.60
CA LEU A 300 5.55 -12.41 -16.27
C LEU A 300 6.57 -12.85 -15.22
N GLN A 301 7.08 -11.90 -14.45
CA GLN A 301 8.06 -12.15 -13.39
C GLN A 301 7.35 -12.19 -12.05
N ARG A 302 7.57 -13.27 -11.28
CA ARG A 302 6.98 -13.47 -9.94
C ARG A 302 5.48 -13.23 -9.89
N ALA A 303 4.76 -13.67 -10.90
CA ALA A 303 3.32 -13.54 -11.02
C ALA A 303 2.61 -14.32 -9.91
N ARG A 304 1.63 -13.71 -9.29
CA ARG A 304 0.82 -14.29 -8.21
C ARG A 304 -0.62 -14.43 -8.66
N HIS A 305 -1.23 -15.57 -8.35
CA HIS A 305 -2.65 -15.76 -8.65
C HIS A 305 -3.51 -14.80 -7.81
N PRO A 306 -4.31 -13.92 -8.43
CA PRO A 306 -4.98 -12.81 -7.74
C PRO A 306 -6.05 -13.25 -6.73
N LEU A 307 -6.59 -14.47 -6.85
CA LEU A 307 -7.63 -14.99 -5.95
C LEU A 307 -7.07 -15.82 -4.79
N LEU A 308 -5.75 -16.08 -4.76
CA LEU A 308 -5.12 -16.77 -3.64
C LEU A 308 -4.68 -15.76 -2.55
N PRO A 309 -4.69 -16.17 -1.26
CA PRO A 309 -4.21 -15.33 -0.18
C PRO A 309 -2.74 -14.92 -0.39
N PRO A 310 -2.37 -13.64 -0.16
CA PRO A 310 -1.02 -13.13 -0.42
C PRO A 310 0.10 -13.81 0.38
N ASP A 311 -0.23 -14.38 1.53
CA ASP A 311 0.68 -15.12 2.42
C ASP A 311 0.89 -16.58 2.00
N LYS A 312 0.02 -17.12 1.14
CA LYS A 312 0.07 -18.53 0.71
C LYS A 312 0.43 -18.69 -0.76
N VAL A 313 0.23 -17.65 -1.57
CA VAL A 313 0.51 -17.72 -3.01
C VAL A 313 2.01 -17.79 -3.27
N VAL A 314 2.44 -18.78 -4.02
CA VAL A 314 3.82 -18.90 -4.51
C VAL A 314 3.92 -18.14 -5.83
N PRO A 315 4.83 -17.16 -5.94
CA PRO A 315 5.06 -16.44 -7.20
C PRO A 315 5.68 -17.36 -8.24
N ILE A 316 5.22 -17.27 -9.50
CA ILE A 316 5.72 -18.03 -10.64
C ILE A 316 6.21 -17.10 -11.75
N ASP A 317 7.20 -17.57 -12.52
CA ASP A 317 7.67 -16.89 -13.73
C ASP A 317 7.07 -17.60 -14.95
N ILE A 318 6.51 -16.83 -15.90
CA ILE A 318 5.87 -17.38 -17.10
C ILE A 318 6.44 -16.67 -18.33
N GLU A 319 6.93 -17.46 -19.28
CA GLU A 319 7.35 -16.98 -20.61
C GLU A 319 6.57 -17.70 -21.71
N LEU A 320 6.20 -16.98 -22.76
CA LEU A 320 5.53 -17.52 -23.96
C LEU A 320 5.66 -16.52 -25.12
N GLY A 321 5.80 -17.01 -26.35
CA GLY A 321 5.71 -16.17 -27.55
C GLY A 321 7.04 -15.65 -28.11
N LYS A 322 8.19 -15.86 -27.44
CA LYS A 322 9.51 -15.42 -27.93
C LYS A 322 10.25 -16.49 -28.66
N THR A 323 10.58 -17.60 -28.01
CA THR A 323 11.29 -18.76 -28.55
C THR A 323 10.35 -19.91 -28.86
N PHE A 324 9.22 -19.97 -28.19
CA PHE A 324 8.19 -20.97 -28.34
C PHE A 324 6.79 -20.31 -28.20
N SER A 325 5.83 -20.83 -28.93
CA SER A 325 4.41 -20.40 -28.85
C SER A 325 3.52 -21.36 -28.05
N THR A 326 4.08 -22.52 -27.69
CA THR A 326 3.35 -23.56 -26.93
C THR A 326 4.14 -23.95 -25.68
N LEU A 327 3.49 -23.87 -24.51
CA LEU A 327 4.05 -24.29 -23.22
C LEU A 327 3.29 -25.52 -22.71
N LEU A 328 4.00 -26.66 -22.53
CA LEU A 328 3.43 -27.88 -21.95
C LEU A 328 3.83 -28.01 -20.50
N ILE A 329 2.84 -27.87 -19.61
CA ILE A 329 3.06 -27.98 -18.15
C ILE A 329 2.81 -29.43 -17.72
N THR A 330 3.84 -30.07 -17.18
CA THR A 330 3.84 -31.47 -16.75
C THR A 330 4.01 -31.58 -15.23
N GLY A 331 3.74 -32.74 -14.64
CA GLY A 331 3.88 -33.01 -13.21
C GLY A 331 2.60 -33.51 -12.55
N PRO A 332 2.59 -33.74 -11.21
CA PRO A 332 1.44 -34.27 -10.51
C PRO A 332 0.26 -33.27 -10.48
N ASN A 333 -0.99 -33.77 -10.42
CA ASN A 333 -2.18 -32.92 -10.41
C ASN A 333 -2.23 -31.98 -9.20
N THR A 334 -1.74 -32.42 -8.05
CA THR A 334 -1.64 -31.64 -6.83
C THR A 334 -0.56 -30.53 -6.89
N GLY A 335 0.28 -30.52 -7.93
CA GLY A 335 1.44 -29.63 -8.07
C GLY A 335 1.10 -28.17 -8.40
N GLY A 336 -0.11 -27.86 -8.86
CA GLY A 336 -0.52 -26.50 -9.23
C GLY A 336 -0.45 -26.18 -10.73
N LYS A 337 -0.43 -27.18 -11.62
CA LYS A 337 -0.48 -27.02 -13.09
C LYS A 337 -1.63 -26.13 -13.53
N THR A 338 -2.85 -26.49 -13.15
CA THR A 338 -4.09 -25.73 -13.43
C THR A 338 -4.03 -24.31 -12.88
N VAL A 339 -3.48 -24.12 -11.68
CA VAL A 339 -3.34 -22.80 -11.06
C VAL A 339 -2.37 -21.93 -11.83
N SER A 340 -1.23 -22.49 -12.29
CA SER A 340 -0.24 -21.76 -13.10
C SER A 340 -0.84 -21.28 -14.41
N MET A 341 -1.57 -22.15 -15.11
CA MET A 341 -2.27 -21.82 -16.35
C MET A 341 -3.40 -20.80 -16.12
N LYS A 342 -4.22 -20.99 -15.09
CA LYS A 342 -5.25 -20.01 -14.68
C LYS A 342 -4.64 -18.66 -14.35
N THR A 343 -3.45 -18.62 -13.74
CA THR A 343 -2.75 -17.37 -13.44
C THR A 343 -2.49 -16.56 -14.69
N LEU A 344 -1.96 -17.17 -15.75
CA LEU A 344 -1.74 -16.47 -17.02
C LEU A 344 -3.05 -15.94 -17.59
N GLY A 345 -4.08 -16.78 -17.69
CA GLY A 345 -5.36 -16.41 -18.28
C GLY A 345 -6.05 -15.27 -17.55
N ILE A 346 -6.12 -15.33 -16.21
CA ILE A 346 -6.75 -14.29 -15.40
C ILE A 346 -5.96 -12.98 -15.42
N LEU A 347 -4.62 -13.03 -15.43
CA LEU A 347 -3.78 -11.83 -15.54
C LEU A 347 -3.92 -11.17 -16.91
N ALA A 348 -4.08 -11.94 -17.99
CA ALA A 348 -4.37 -11.42 -19.32
C ALA A 348 -5.72 -10.68 -19.34
N LEU A 349 -6.79 -11.26 -18.78
CA LEU A 349 -8.10 -10.62 -18.66
C LEU A 349 -8.03 -9.34 -17.79
N MET A 350 -7.29 -9.37 -16.68
CA MET A 350 -7.06 -8.21 -15.82
C MET A 350 -6.34 -7.08 -16.56
N SER A 351 -5.24 -7.40 -17.27
CA SER A 351 -4.50 -6.45 -18.07
C SER A 351 -5.41 -5.79 -19.11
N GLN A 352 -6.17 -6.58 -19.88
CA GLN A 352 -7.07 -6.09 -20.91
C GLN A 352 -8.30 -5.31 -20.38
N SER A 353 -8.47 -5.32 -19.06
CA SER A 353 -9.46 -4.50 -18.35
C SER A 353 -8.84 -3.27 -17.67
N GLY A 354 -7.56 -2.97 -17.92
CA GLY A 354 -6.83 -1.84 -17.32
C GLY A 354 -6.46 -2.03 -15.85
N CYS A 355 -6.54 -3.26 -15.32
CA CYS A 355 -6.06 -3.58 -13.98
C CYS A 355 -4.56 -3.88 -14.02
N PHE A 356 -3.81 -3.39 -13.03
CA PHE A 356 -2.41 -3.74 -12.83
C PHE A 356 -2.27 -5.22 -12.42
N LEU A 357 -1.10 -5.79 -12.68
CA LEU A 357 -0.84 -7.20 -12.45
C LEU A 357 -0.09 -7.44 -11.15
N PRO A 358 -0.52 -8.40 -10.31
CA PRO A 358 0.23 -8.85 -9.14
C PRO A 358 1.48 -9.65 -9.56
N ALA A 359 2.38 -8.99 -10.29
CA ALA A 359 3.66 -9.47 -10.78
C ALA A 359 4.74 -8.40 -10.53
N GLU A 360 6.01 -8.70 -10.72
CA GLU A 360 7.08 -7.71 -10.57
C GLU A 360 7.04 -6.65 -11.69
N SER A 361 7.58 -5.48 -11.39
CA SER A 361 7.73 -4.40 -12.37
C SER A 361 8.63 -4.85 -13.52
N GLY A 362 8.23 -4.50 -14.75
CA GLY A 362 8.91 -4.96 -15.97
C GLY A 362 8.30 -6.23 -16.57
N SER A 363 7.23 -6.77 -15.98
CA SER A 363 6.46 -7.85 -16.60
C SER A 363 5.79 -7.37 -17.89
N GLU A 364 5.88 -8.20 -18.95
CA GLU A 364 5.35 -7.90 -20.27
C GLU A 364 4.19 -8.84 -20.61
N ILE A 365 3.16 -8.31 -21.27
CA ILE A 365 2.01 -9.09 -21.72
C ILE A 365 1.41 -8.50 -23.00
N PRO A 366 1.02 -9.32 -23.98
CA PRO A 366 0.33 -8.84 -25.19
C PRO A 366 -1.15 -8.58 -24.93
N VAL A 367 -1.79 -7.91 -25.87
CA VAL A 367 -3.26 -7.77 -25.91
C VAL A 367 -3.81 -8.82 -26.86
N TYR A 368 -4.48 -9.84 -26.35
CA TYR A 368 -5.08 -10.90 -27.11
C TYR A 368 -6.43 -10.49 -27.73
N GLN A 369 -6.73 -11.04 -28.90
CA GLN A 369 -8.05 -10.87 -29.52
C GLN A 369 -9.12 -11.64 -28.73
N ASN A 370 -8.83 -12.92 -28.43
CA ASN A 370 -9.64 -13.74 -27.54
C ASN A 370 -8.73 -14.55 -26.61
N ILE A 371 -9.31 -14.98 -25.49
CA ILE A 371 -8.70 -15.93 -24.56
C ILE A 371 -9.69 -17.08 -24.43
N TYR A 372 -9.25 -18.26 -24.88
CA TYR A 372 -10.03 -19.48 -24.80
C TYR A 372 -9.50 -20.36 -23.68
N ALA A 373 -10.38 -20.96 -22.90
CA ALA A 373 -10.02 -21.82 -21.79
C ALA A 373 -10.90 -23.08 -21.79
N ASP A 374 -10.25 -24.24 -21.83
CA ASP A 374 -10.84 -25.53 -21.50
C ASP A 374 -10.25 -25.99 -20.17
N ILE A 375 -10.86 -25.55 -19.07
CA ILE A 375 -10.40 -25.76 -17.69
C ILE A 375 -11.61 -26.10 -16.84
N GLY A 376 -11.58 -27.22 -16.17
CA GLY A 376 -12.60 -27.57 -15.18
C GLY A 376 -12.65 -29.08 -14.93
N ASP A 377 -12.70 -29.47 -13.65
CA ASP A 377 -13.10 -30.77 -13.19
C ASP A 377 -14.63 -30.80 -13.09
N GLU A 378 -15.32 -31.32 -14.07
CA GLU A 378 -16.71 -31.76 -13.90
C GLU A 378 -16.73 -33.09 -13.11
N GLN A 379 -16.24 -33.08 -11.87
CA GLN A 379 -16.43 -34.19 -10.92
C GLN A 379 -17.85 -34.28 -10.37
N SER A 380 -18.86 -34.10 -11.19
CA SER A 380 -20.19 -34.49 -10.83
C SER A 380 -20.37 -35.98 -11.10
N ILE A 381 -20.66 -36.73 -10.07
CA ILE A 381 -20.82 -38.21 -10.05
C ILE A 381 -21.81 -38.70 -11.12
N GLU A 382 -22.64 -37.85 -11.66
CA GLU A 382 -23.70 -38.18 -12.65
C GLU A 382 -23.25 -38.15 -14.12
N GLN A 383 -21.98 -37.74 -14.43
CA GLN A 383 -21.58 -37.39 -15.82
C GLN A 383 -20.25 -37.99 -16.31
N SER A 384 -19.75 -39.10 -15.80
CA SER A 384 -18.42 -39.66 -16.15
C SER A 384 -18.19 -40.03 -17.64
N LEU A 385 -19.23 -40.31 -18.42
CA LEU A 385 -19.21 -40.43 -19.88
C LEU A 385 -19.37 -39.05 -20.60
N SER A 386 -19.69 -38.00 -19.84
CA SER A 386 -19.97 -36.64 -20.31
C SER A 386 -18.69 -35.78 -20.32
N THR A 387 -17.71 -36.04 -19.45
CA THR A 387 -16.52 -35.22 -19.27
C THR A 387 -15.66 -35.16 -20.54
N PHE A 388 -15.23 -36.32 -21.08
CA PHE A 388 -14.47 -36.37 -22.33
C PHE A 388 -15.20 -35.71 -23.50
N SER A 389 -16.53 -36.00 -23.63
CA SER A 389 -17.36 -35.43 -24.69
C SER A 389 -17.55 -33.92 -24.53
N ALA A 390 -17.58 -33.40 -23.29
CA ALA A 390 -17.71 -31.97 -23.01
C ALA A 390 -16.40 -31.23 -23.37
N HIS A 391 -15.25 -31.74 -22.89
CA HIS A 391 -13.94 -31.21 -23.25
C HIS A 391 -13.71 -31.25 -24.77
N THR A 392 -14.00 -32.38 -25.41
CA THR A 392 -13.86 -32.52 -26.88
C THR A 392 -14.72 -31.48 -27.62
N ARG A 393 -15.98 -31.28 -27.23
CA ARG A 393 -16.85 -30.27 -27.82
C ARG A 393 -16.28 -28.86 -27.65
N ASN A 394 -15.78 -28.55 -26.47
CA ASN A 394 -15.18 -27.24 -26.20
C ASN A 394 -13.90 -27.04 -27.03
N ILE A 395 -13.02 -28.04 -27.10
CA ILE A 395 -11.82 -28.04 -27.94
C ILE A 395 -12.17 -27.85 -29.42
N VAL A 396 -13.17 -28.57 -29.94
CA VAL A 396 -13.65 -28.37 -31.34
C VAL A 396 -14.08 -26.91 -31.55
N ARG A 397 -14.89 -26.36 -30.66
CA ARG A 397 -15.30 -24.95 -30.69
C ARG A 397 -14.12 -23.99 -30.70
N ILE A 398 -13.08 -24.28 -29.91
CA ILE A 398 -11.85 -23.47 -29.83
C ILE A 398 -11.08 -23.58 -31.16
N ILE A 399 -10.89 -24.78 -31.69
CA ILE A 399 -10.21 -25.03 -32.97
C ILE A 399 -10.85 -24.27 -34.11
N ASP A 400 -12.20 -24.27 -34.16
CA ASP A 400 -12.97 -23.58 -35.22
C ASP A 400 -12.84 -22.04 -35.17
N ARG A 401 -12.50 -21.45 -34.02
CA ARG A 401 -12.54 -20.00 -33.79
C ARG A 401 -11.20 -19.36 -33.53
N ALA A 402 -10.25 -20.11 -32.98
CA ALA A 402 -8.98 -19.56 -32.56
C ALA A 402 -8.09 -19.13 -33.72
N THR A 403 -7.42 -18.00 -33.58
CA THR A 403 -6.53 -17.39 -34.55
C THR A 403 -5.17 -17.04 -33.92
N SER A 404 -4.19 -16.64 -34.73
CA SER A 404 -2.83 -16.32 -34.26
C SER A 404 -2.73 -15.16 -33.25
N GLY A 405 -3.80 -14.40 -33.06
CA GLY A 405 -3.88 -13.32 -32.05
C GLY A 405 -4.51 -13.75 -30.73
N ASP A 406 -4.83 -15.03 -30.57
CA ASP A 406 -5.57 -15.54 -29.43
C ASP A 406 -4.64 -16.32 -28.46
N LEU A 407 -5.10 -16.48 -27.21
CA LEU A 407 -4.49 -17.35 -26.18
C LEU A 407 -5.41 -18.54 -25.96
N VAL A 408 -4.86 -19.76 -26.02
CA VAL A 408 -5.56 -21.00 -25.76
C VAL A 408 -4.97 -21.68 -24.52
N LEU A 409 -5.84 -22.04 -23.58
CA LEU A 409 -5.51 -22.69 -22.31
C LEU A 409 -6.25 -24.03 -22.23
N LEU A 410 -5.51 -25.13 -22.20
CA LEU A 410 -6.07 -26.49 -22.20
C LEU A 410 -5.61 -27.26 -20.96
N ASP A 411 -6.54 -27.63 -20.10
CA ASP A 411 -6.22 -28.45 -18.93
C ASP A 411 -6.43 -29.94 -19.21
N GLU A 412 -5.47 -30.75 -18.82
CA GLU A 412 -5.49 -32.21 -18.96
C GLU A 412 -5.91 -32.71 -20.36
N VAL A 413 -5.29 -32.12 -21.41
CA VAL A 413 -5.64 -32.42 -22.80
C VAL A 413 -5.50 -33.90 -23.12
N GLY A 414 -6.57 -34.52 -23.68
CA GLY A 414 -6.64 -35.93 -24.07
C GLY A 414 -7.07 -36.89 -22.95
N VAL A 415 -7.34 -36.40 -21.74
CA VAL A 415 -7.78 -37.26 -20.62
C VAL A 415 -9.21 -37.73 -20.80
N GLY A 416 -9.51 -38.93 -20.31
CA GLY A 416 -10.85 -39.52 -20.31
C GLY A 416 -11.10 -40.58 -21.40
N THR A 417 -10.05 -40.98 -22.15
CA THR A 417 -10.09 -42.13 -23.08
C THR A 417 -8.89 -43.03 -22.84
N ASP A 418 -8.65 -44.01 -23.74
CA ASP A 418 -7.45 -44.86 -23.75
C ASP A 418 -6.19 -43.97 -23.72
N PRO A 419 -5.17 -44.28 -22.90
CA PRO A 419 -3.98 -43.44 -22.76
C PRO A 419 -3.24 -43.19 -24.06
N ASP A 420 -3.08 -44.20 -24.94
CA ASP A 420 -2.36 -44.07 -26.19
C ASP A 420 -3.17 -43.24 -27.20
N GLU A 421 -4.47 -43.45 -27.30
CA GLU A 421 -5.36 -42.63 -28.11
C GLU A 421 -5.42 -41.18 -27.62
N GLY A 422 -5.51 -40.98 -26.30
CA GLY A 422 -5.52 -39.69 -25.66
C GLY A 422 -4.24 -38.90 -25.90
N ALA A 423 -3.09 -39.54 -25.78
CA ALA A 423 -1.79 -38.91 -26.05
C ALA A 423 -1.65 -38.52 -27.53
N ALA A 424 -2.06 -39.40 -28.46
CA ALA A 424 -2.03 -39.12 -29.91
C ALA A 424 -2.95 -37.97 -30.30
N LEU A 425 -4.19 -37.91 -29.73
CA LEU A 425 -5.13 -36.84 -29.94
C LEU A 425 -4.62 -35.52 -29.39
N ALA A 426 -4.12 -35.51 -28.16
CA ALA A 426 -3.55 -34.34 -27.50
C ALA A 426 -2.38 -33.77 -28.31
N ARG A 427 -1.48 -34.62 -28.80
CA ARG A 427 -0.39 -34.21 -29.69
C ARG A 427 -0.92 -33.54 -30.95
N SER A 428 -1.88 -34.16 -31.63
CA SER A 428 -2.46 -33.58 -32.86
C SER A 428 -3.14 -32.23 -32.65
N ILE A 429 -3.81 -32.05 -31.53
CA ILE A 429 -4.42 -30.79 -31.14
C ILE A 429 -3.34 -29.71 -30.93
N ILE A 430 -2.28 -30.06 -30.20
CA ILE A 430 -1.18 -29.12 -29.94
C ILE A 430 -0.44 -28.77 -31.23
N GLU A 431 -0.19 -29.74 -32.12
CA GLU A 431 0.41 -29.49 -33.46
C GLU A 431 -0.46 -28.55 -34.31
N HIS A 432 -1.80 -28.68 -34.24
CA HIS A 432 -2.71 -27.81 -34.96
C HIS A 432 -2.54 -26.34 -34.48
N PHE A 433 -2.55 -26.07 -33.17
CA PHE A 433 -2.34 -24.73 -32.63
C PHE A 433 -0.95 -24.18 -32.93
N LEU A 434 0.09 -25.02 -32.85
CA LEU A 434 1.46 -24.66 -33.19
C LEU A 434 1.60 -24.22 -34.64
N MET A 435 1.06 -25.02 -35.60
CA MET A 435 1.09 -24.70 -37.03
C MET A 435 0.38 -23.40 -37.37
N ASN A 436 -0.71 -23.07 -36.64
CA ASN A 436 -1.44 -21.85 -36.80
C ASN A 436 -0.88 -20.67 -35.97
N ARG A 437 0.27 -20.85 -35.30
CA ARG A 437 0.95 -19.84 -34.44
C ARG A 437 0.06 -19.25 -33.36
N ILE A 438 -0.78 -20.09 -32.77
CA ILE A 438 -1.68 -19.71 -31.67
C ILE A 438 -0.93 -19.91 -30.36
N ALA A 439 -0.90 -18.87 -29.53
CA ALA A 439 -0.30 -18.94 -28.21
C ALA A 439 -1.06 -19.98 -27.36
N THR A 440 -0.38 -21.05 -26.94
CA THR A 440 -1.03 -22.19 -26.30
C THR A 440 -0.31 -22.57 -25.00
N VAL A 441 -1.07 -22.74 -23.92
CA VAL A 441 -0.59 -23.39 -22.70
C VAL A 441 -1.46 -24.62 -22.43
N ALA A 442 -0.83 -25.77 -22.35
CA ALA A 442 -1.54 -27.02 -22.08
C ALA A 442 -0.94 -27.76 -20.91
N THR A 443 -1.78 -28.43 -20.11
CA THR A 443 -1.31 -29.32 -19.06
C THR A 443 -1.52 -30.76 -19.48
N THR A 444 -0.59 -31.63 -19.09
CA THR A 444 -0.66 -33.05 -19.40
C THR A 444 0.09 -33.90 -18.38
N HIS A 445 -0.24 -35.16 -18.32
CA HIS A 445 0.52 -36.19 -17.60
C HIS A 445 1.09 -37.30 -18.51
N TYR A 446 0.89 -37.19 -19.85
CA TYR A 446 1.39 -38.15 -20.81
C TYR A 446 2.90 -38.01 -21.05
N ALA A 447 3.62 -39.11 -20.93
CA ALA A 447 5.07 -39.17 -21.11
C ALA A 447 5.49 -38.83 -22.57
N ASP A 448 4.71 -39.27 -23.55
CA ASP A 448 4.98 -39.05 -24.97
C ASP A 448 4.96 -37.56 -25.32
N LEU A 449 4.10 -36.79 -24.69
CA LEU A 449 4.04 -35.34 -24.89
C LEU A 449 5.24 -34.61 -24.28
N LYS A 450 5.85 -35.12 -23.20
CA LYS A 450 7.11 -34.58 -22.65
C LYS A 450 8.24 -34.73 -23.66
N THR A 451 8.34 -35.91 -24.27
CA THR A 451 9.36 -36.23 -25.33
C THR A 451 9.09 -35.40 -26.58
N TYR A 452 7.83 -35.25 -26.98
CA TYR A 452 7.43 -34.41 -28.10
C TYR A 452 7.87 -32.96 -27.91
N ALA A 453 7.58 -32.36 -26.75
CA ALA A 453 7.97 -30.98 -26.47
C ALA A 453 9.49 -30.76 -26.43
N TYR A 454 10.26 -31.78 -26.10
CA TYR A 454 11.72 -31.71 -26.15
C TYR A 454 12.28 -31.72 -27.57
N THR A 455 11.61 -32.42 -28.48
CA THR A 455 12.09 -32.62 -29.90
C THR A 455 11.50 -31.60 -30.88
N GLN A 456 10.35 -31.03 -30.56
CA GLN A 456 9.59 -30.15 -31.45
C GLN A 456 9.95 -28.69 -31.24
N GLN A 457 10.46 -28.03 -32.28
CA GLN A 457 10.73 -26.59 -32.25
C GLN A 457 9.42 -25.78 -32.07
N GLY A 458 9.42 -24.78 -31.19
CA GLY A 458 8.28 -23.93 -30.89
C GLY A 458 7.38 -24.46 -29.79
N VAL A 459 7.69 -25.62 -29.22
CA VAL A 459 7.08 -26.17 -28.01
C VAL A 459 8.11 -26.22 -26.90
N GLU A 460 7.75 -25.83 -25.69
CA GLU A 460 8.63 -25.88 -24.53
C GLU A 460 7.98 -26.66 -23.39
N ASN A 461 8.79 -27.46 -22.70
CA ASN A 461 8.34 -28.13 -21.47
C ASN A 461 8.37 -27.17 -20.27
N ALA A 462 7.42 -27.36 -19.38
CA ALA A 462 7.48 -26.81 -18.02
C ALA A 462 7.06 -27.88 -17.01
N SER A 463 7.61 -27.79 -15.81
CA SER A 463 7.21 -28.65 -14.71
C SER A 463 6.81 -27.85 -13.49
N VAL A 464 5.98 -28.46 -12.66
CA VAL A 464 5.69 -27.91 -11.33
C VAL A 464 6.55 -28.66 -10.33
N GLU A 465 7.39 -27.91 -9.61
CA GLU A 465 8.35 -28.46 -8.67
C GLU A 465 7.63 -29.19 -7.50
N PHE A 466 8.12 -30.37 -7.15
CA PHE A 466 7.61 -31.17 -6.04
C PHE A 466 8.75 -31.52 -5.08
N ASP A 467 8.60 -31.22 -3.81
CA ASP A 467 9.59 -31.55 -2.79
C ASP A 467 9.43 -32.98 -2.31
N LEU A 468 10.35 -33.84 -2.74
CA LEU A 468 10.36 -35.25 -2.35
C LEU A 468 10.63 -35.48 -0.86
N LYS A 469 11.25 -34.52 -0.15
CA LYS A 469 11.53 -34.67 1.28
C LYS A 469 10.29 -34.45 2.14
N THR A 470 9.50 -33.42 1.76
CA THR A 470 8.28 -33.08 2.51
C THR A 470 7.02 -33.70 1.93
N LEU A 471 7.09 -34.35 0.77
CA LEU A 471 5.97 -34.84 -0.03
C LEU A 471 4.92 -33.74 -0.31
N ARG A 472 5.38 -32.53 -0.53
CA ARG A 472 4.49 -31.38 -0.80
C ARG A 472 4.92 -30.67 -2.08
N PRO A 473 3.93 -30.14 -2.84
CA PRO A 473 4.24 -29.28 -3.96
C PRO A 473 4.86 -27.96 -3.45
N THR A 474 5.88 -27.49 -4.14
CA THR A 474 6.43 -26.15 -3.90
C THR A 474 5.66 -25.08 -4.67
N TYR A 475 4.82 -25.48 -5.64
CA TYR A 475 4.05 -24.64 -6.56
C TYR A 475 4.89 -23.74 -7.48
N ARG A 476 6.20 -23.98 -7.58
CA ARG A 476 7.06 -23.25 -8.51
C ARG A 476 6.94 -23.85 -9.91
N LEU A 477 6.92 -23.00 -10.92
CA LEU A 477 6.93 -23.38 -12.33
C LEU A 477 8.36 -23.31 -12.86
N LEU A 478 8.87 -24.42 -13.39
CA LEU A 478 10.21 -24.56 -13.98
C LEU A 478 10.06 -24.71 -15.49
N ILE A 479 10.29 -23.65 -16.26
CA ILE A 479 10.24 -23.68 -17.74
C ILE A 479 11.54 -24.27 -18.29
N GLY A 480 11.46 -25.07 -19.37
CA GLY A 480 12.59 -25.73 -20.03
C GLY A 480 12.92 -27.10 -19.44
N ILE A 481 12.12 -27.60 -18.48
CA ILE A 481 12.33 -28.90 -17.86
C ILE A 481 11.00 -29.67 -17.83
N PRO A 482 10.94 -30.89 -18.35
CA PRO A 482 9.80 -31.79 -18.18
C PRO A 482 9.72 -32.23 -16.71
N GLY A 483 8.52 -32.44 -16.19
CA GLY A 483 8.34 -32.96 -14.84
C GLY A 483 8.71 -34.44 -14.72
N ALA A 484 9.49 -34.77 -13.68
CA ALA A 484 9.80 -36.14 -13.34
C ALA A 484 8.56 -36.87 -12.77
N SER A 485 8.46 -38.18 -13.07
CA SER A 485 7.46 -39.05 -12.50
C SER A 485 7.91 -39.52 -11.11
N ASN A 486 7.34 -38.95 -10.05
CA ASN A 486 7.78 -39.24 -8.67
C ASN A 486 6.95 -40.35 -7.98
N ALA A 487 6.13 -41.12 -8.73
CA ALA A 487 5.21 -42.10 -8.18
C ALA A 487 5.90 -43.14 -7.28
N PHE A 488 7.01 -43.73 -7.74
CA PHE A 488 7.74 -44.74 -6.97
C PHE A 488 8.36 -44.16 -5.69
N SER A 489 8.98 -43.00 -5.77
CA SER A 489 9.56 -42.29 -4.62
C SER A 489 8.49 -41.91 -3.57
N ILE A 490 7.34 -41.43 -4.03
CA ILE A 490 6.20 -41.11 -3.17
C ILE A 490 5.65 -42.38 -2.54
N SER A 491 5.47 -43.46 -3.28
CA SER A 491 4.95 -44.74 -2.77
C SER A 491 5.87 -45.36 -1.71
N ARG A 492 7.18 -45.30 -1.89
CA ARG A 492 8.17 -45.71 -0.88
C ARG A 492 8.01 -44.92 0.43
N GLN A 493 7.91 -43.62 0.34
CA GLN A 493 7.80 -42.78 1.53
C GLN A 493 6.45 -42.92 2.23
N LEU A 494 5.38 -43.24 1.51
CA LEU A 494 4.08 -43.54 2.07
C LEU A 494 3.99 -44.96 2.70
N GLY A 495 5.07 -45.75 2.58
CA GLY A 495 5.18 -47.04 3.25
C GLY A 495 4.79 -48.26 2.39
N LEU A 496 4.72 -48.12 1.05
CA LEU A 496 4.56 -49.27 0.18
C LEU A 496 5.81 -50.17 0.28
N PRO A 497 5.66 -51.52 0.49
CA PRO A 497 6.80 -52.41 0.60
C PRO A 497 7.76 -52.32 -0.58
N GLU A 498 9.07 -52.31 -0.29
CA GLU A 498 10.11 -52.12 -1.30
C GLU A 498 10.06 -53.19 -2.41
N GLU A 499 9.69 -54.42 -2.04
CA GLU A 499 9.50 -55.54 -2.99
C GLU A 499 8.45 -55.23 -4.07
N ILE A 500 7.38 -54.51 -3.70
CA ILE A 500 6.32 -54.14 -4.64
C ILE A 500 6.81 -53.01 -5.54
N VAL A 501 7.52 -52.02 -4.97
CA VAL A 501 8.04 -50.89 -5.72
C VAL A 501 9.13 -51.35 -6.71
N ALA A 502 10.09 -52.16 -6.25
CA ALA A 502 11.16 -52.71 -7.10
C ALA A 502 10.58 -53.50 -8.27
N ARG A 503 9.56 -54.33 -8.00
CA ARG A 503 8.89 -55.11 -9.04
C ARG A 503 8.13 -54.20 -10.03
N ALA A 504 7.54 -53.09 -9.55
CA ALA A 504 6.89 -52.12 -10.43
C ALA A 504 7.92 -51.37 -11.31
N GLU A 505 9.08 -51.05 -10.77
CA GLU A 505 10.20 -50.46 -11.53
C GLU A 505 10.70 -51.37 -12.65
N GLU A 506 10.75 -52.71 -12.44
CA GLU A 506 11.12 -53.70 -13.48
C GLU A 506 10.13 -53.73 -14.68
N TYR A 507 8.89 -53.33 -14.49
CA TYR A 507 7.86 -53.26 -15.54
C TYR A 507 7.96 -52.02 -16.41
N VAL A 508 8.76 -51.02 -16.02
CA VAL A 508 8.99 -49.78 -16.78
C VAL A 508 10.11 -50.05 -17.77
N SER A 509 9.97 -49.61 -19.04
CA SER A 509 10.98 -49.80 -20.07
C SER A 509 12.31 -49.09 -19.73
N GLU A 510 13.44 -49.68 -20.11
CA GLU A 510 14.78 -49.11 -19.85
C GLU A 510 14.95 -47.69 -20.43
N ASP A 511 14.42 -47.42 -21.62
CA ASP A 511 14.47 -46.10 -22.26
C ASP A 511 13.75 -45.04 -21.46
N HIS A 512 12.61 -45.41 -20.85
CA HIS A 512 11.81 -44.51 -20.00
C HIS A 512 12.53 -44.24 -18.68
N ALA A 513 13.16 -45.24 -18.07
CA ALA A 513 13.93 -45.08 -16.84
C ALA A 513 15.16 -44.18 -17.02
N GLN A 514 15.88 -44.31 -18.14
CA GLN A 514 17.03 -43.44 -18.48
C GLN A 514 16.59 -41.99 -18.71
N PHE A 515 15.49 -41.77 -19.45
CA PHE A 515 14.96 -40.42 -19.66
C PHE A 515 14.55 -39.76 -18.34
N GLU A 516 13.83 -40.45 -17.46
CA GLU A 516 13.43 -39.93 -16.14
C GLU A 516 14.63 -39.58 -15.24
N THR A 517 15.74 -40.36 -15.32
CA THR A 517 16.98 -40.06 -14.58
C THR A 517 17.60 -38.74 -15.03
N VAL A 518 17.69 -38.52 -16.34
CA VAL A 518 18.24 -37.26 -16.93
C VAL A 518 17.35 -36.08 -16.56
N VAL A 519 16.02 -36.26 -16.60
CA VAL A 519 15.06 -35.23 -16.21
C VAL A 519 15.22 -34.83 -14.73
N HIS A 520 15.37 -35.82 -13.85
CA HIS A 520 15.58 -35.59 -12.43
C HIS A 520 16.87 -34.81 -12.11
N ASP A 521 17.98 -35.17 -12.78
CA ASP A 521 19.26 -34.47 -12.63
C ASP A 521 19.17 -33.03 -13.15
N LEU A 522 18.44 -32.80 -14.26
CA LEU A 522 18.21 -31.50 -14.85
C LEU A 522 17.33 -30.60 -13.92
N GLU A 523 16.25 -31.15 -13.38
CA GLU A 523 15.42 -30.48 -12.38
C GLU A 523 16.24 -29.99 -11.17
N ARG A 524 17.07 -30.90 -10.63
CA ARG A 524 17.94 -30.62 -9.50
C ARG A 524 18.98 -29.53 -9.82
N ALA A 525 19.62 -29.59 -10.98
CA ALA A 525 20.58 -28.58 -11.41
C ALA A 525 19.91 -27.19 -11.56
N LYS A 526 18.71 -27.15 -12.13
CA LYS A 526 17.97 -25.91 -12.33
C LYS A 526 17.47 -25.32 -11.04
N THR A 527 16.93 -26.12 -10.12
CA THR A 527 16.53 -25.65 -8.78
C THR A 527 17.69 -24.95 -8.08
N ILE A 528 18.89 -25.54 -8.10
CA ILE A 528 20.11 -24.93 -7.54
C ILE A 528 20.47 -23.62 -8.26
N TYR A 529 20.31 -23.58 -9.58
CA TYR A 529 20.58 -22.38 -10.38
C TYR A 529 19.60 -21.25 -10.04
N GLU A 530 18.31 -21.56 -9.92
CA GLU A 530 17.27 -20.58 -9.59
C GLU A 530 17.41 -20.05 -8.15
N GLU A 531 17.75 -20.90 -7.18
CA GLU A 531 18.06 -20.46 -5.82
C GLU A 531 19.23 -19.46 -5.79
N LYS A 532 20.28 -19.74 -6.58
CA LYS A 532 21.41 -18.82 -6.72
C LYS A 532 21.00 -17.50 -7.38
N ASN A 533 20.17 -17.55 -8.41
CA ASN A 533 19.67 -16.33 -9.07
C ASN A 533 18.80 -15.49 -8.15
N GLN A 534 17.91 -16.11 -7.37
CA GLN A 534 17.12 -15.39 -6.36
C GLN A 534 17.99 -14.72 -5.29
N LEU A 535 19.06 -15.39 -4.88
CA LEU A 535 20.04 -14.83 -3.94
C LEU A 535 20.78 -13.62 -4.56
N LEU A 536 21.15 -13.71 -5.83
CA LEU A 536 21.78 -12.61 -6.57
C LEU A 536 20.82 -11.42 -6.70
N TYR A 537 19.59 -11.65 -7.13
CA TYR A 537 18.57 -10.61 -7.24
C TYR A 537 18.30 -9.90 -5.90
N LYS A 538 18.23 -10.67 -4.80
CA LYS A 538 18.11 -10.10 -3.46
C LYS A 538 19.31 -9.22 -3.12
N LYS A 539 20.53 -9.65 -3.44
CA LYS A 539 21.73 -8.85 -3.23
C LYS A 539 21.74 -7.58 -4.08
N GLU A 540 21.33 -7.66 -5.34
CA GLU A 540 21.22 -6.48 -6.23
C GLU A 540 20.21 -5.45 -5.70
N THR A 541 19.04 -5.90 -5.23
CA THR A 541 18.06 -5.01 -4.62
C THR A 541 18.56 -4.37 -3.32
N ASP A 542 19.31 -5.12 -2.51
CA ASP A 542 19.92 -4.59 -1.28
C ASP A 542 21.03 -3.58 -1.61
N VAL A 543 21.85 -3.83 -2.63
CA VAL A 543 22.87 -2.89 -3.14
C VAL A 543 22.18 -1.62 -3.68
N GLY A 544 21.13 -1.73 -4.48
CA GLY A 544 20.38 -0.59 -5.00
C GLY A 544 19.77 0.27 -3.88
N ARG A 545 19.25 -0.35 -2.83
CA ARG A 545 18.77 0.37 -1.64
C ARG A 545 19.89 1.08 -0.88
N ALA A 546 21.05 0.42 -0.76
CA ALA A 546 22.22 1.00 -0.10
C ALA A 546 22.77 2.20 -0.90
N GLU A 547 22.82 2.11 -2.23
CA GLU A 547 23.22 3.22 -3.11
C GLU A 547 22.25 4.40 -3.03
N ALA A 548 20.95 4.14 -3.02
CA ALA A 548 19.93 5.18 -2.88
C ALA A 548 20.08 5.92 -1.52
N ARG A 549 20.31 5.17 -0.44
CA ARG A 549 20.61 5.74 0.89
C ARG A 549 21.87 6.62 0.85
N LEU A 550 22.95 6.11 0.26
CA LEU A 550 24.20 6.84 0.17
C LEU A 550 24.07 8.14 -0.64
N ARG A 551 23.28 8.11 -1.72
CA ARG A 551 22.95 9.33 -2.52
C ARG A 551 22.16 10.34 -1.70
N ALA A 552 21.17 9.89 -0.92
CA ALA A 552 20.38 10.75 -0.06
C ALA A 552 21.25 11.38 1.05
N GLU A 553 22.12 10.59 1.70
CA GLU A 553 23.05 11.09 2.73
C GLU A 553 24.06 12.09 2.16
N ARG A 554 24.58 11.84 0.95
CA ARG A 554 25.48 12.79 0.27
C ARG A 554 24.78 14.11 -0.06
N ALA A 555 23.53 14.04 -0.54
CA ALA A 555 22.75 15.25 -0.83
C ALA A 555 22.47 16.06 0.44
N ALA A 556 22.06 15.40 1.53
CA ALA A 556 21.84 16.05 2.82
C ALA A 556 23.13 16.66 3.41
N PHE A 557 24.25 15.96 3.27
CA PHE A 557 25.57 16.47 3.71
C PHE A 557 25.98 17.71 2.91
N GLU A 558 25.82 17.71 1.59
CA GLU A 558 26.17 18.86 0.74
C GLU A 558 25.28 20.07 1.03
N GLN A 559 24.00 19.84 1.30
CA GLN A 559 23.07 20.90 1.72
C GLN A 559 23.49 21.48 3.08
N SER A 560 23.78 20.65 4.07
CA SER A 560 24.24 21.06 5.40
C SER A 560 25.56 21.84 5.32
N LYS A 561 26.48 21.41 4.46
CA LYS A 561 27.76 22.12 4.19
C LYS A 561 27.52 23.49 3.58
N GLN A 562 26.58 23.61 2.63
CA GLN A 562 26.24 24.92 2.04
C GLN A 562 25.61 25.87 3.06
N GLU A 563 24.74 25.39 3.92
CA GLU A 563 24.14 26.15 5.02
C GLU A 563 25.20 26.65 6.02
N LEU A 564 26.16 25.79 6.35
CA LEU A 564 27.28 26.13 7.26
C LEU A 564 28.18 27.20 6.64
N LEU A 565 28.50 27.08 5.35
CA LEU A 565 29.27 28.09 4.61
C LEU A 565 28.52 29.41 4.48
N HIS A 566 27.21 29.39 4.29
CA HIS A 566 26.38 30.58 4.26
C HIS A 566 26.38 31.29 5.61
N LYS A 567 26.17 30.58 6.71
CA LYS A 567 26.24 31.12 8.07
C LYS A 567 27.60 31.72 8.39
N ALA A 568 28.69 31.02 8.03
CA ALA A 568 30.03 31.52 8.24
C ALA A 568 30.34 32.81 7.44
N ARG A 569 29.78 32.92 6.21
CA ARG A 569 29.88 34.17 5.41
C ARG A 569 29.06 35.29 6.01
N GLU A 570 27.88 35.03 6.54
CA GLU A 570 27.05 36.03 7.24
C GLU A 570 27.75 36.53 8.51
N GLU A 571 28.33 35.64 9.33
CA GLU A 571 29.10 36.01 10.50
C GLU A 571 30.33 36.84 10.15
N ALA A 572 31.07 36.44 9.12
CA ALA A 572 32.22 37.23 8.63
C ALA A 572 31.80 38.63 8.14
N ASN A 573 30.70 38.73 7.41
CA ASN A 573 30.15 40.03 6.96
C ASN A 573 29.67 40.88 8.14
N ASN A 574 29.11 40.31 9.18
CA ASN A 574 28.70 41.03 10.38
C ASN A 574 29.92 41.57 11.14
N ILE A 575 30.98 40.76 11.31
CA ILE A 575 32.25 41.19 11.92
C ILE A 575 32.86 42.37 11.13
N VAL A 576 32.88 42.31 9.81
CA VAL A 576 33.37 43.39 8.96
C VAL A 576 32.51 44.66 9.09
N ARG A 577 31.18 44.53 9.19
CA ARG A 577 30.29 45.68 9.42
C ARG A 577 30.53 46.33 10.78
N GLU A 578 30.66 45.54 11.85
CA GLU A 578 30.94 46.04 13.19
C GLU A 578 32.30 46.72 13.25
N ALA A 579 33.33 46.15 12.61
CA ALA A 579 34.64 46.75 12.53
C ALA A 579 34.63 48.11 11.76
N ARG A 580 33.88 48.20 10.64
CA ARG A 580 33.69 49.46 9.91
C ARG A 580 32.95 50.50 10.75
N ARG A 581 31.88 50.12 11.44
CA ARG A 581 31.10 51.00 12.31
C ARG A 581 31.99 51.55 13.45
N SER A 582 32.74 50.68 14.12
CA SER A 582 33.67 51.06 15.17
C SER A 582 34.79 51.98 14.66
N ALA A 583 35.29 51.75 13.43
CA ALA A 583 36.25 52.65 12.78
C ALA A 583 35.66 54.02 12.43
N GLU A 584 34.40 54.06 11.90
CA GLU A 584 33.67 55.31 11.61
C GLU A 584 33.37 56.11 12.87
N GLU A 585 32.92 55.47 13.97
CA GLU A 585 32.72 56.10 15.27
C GLU A 585 34.02 56.68 15.83
N THR A 586 35.12 55.95 15.66
CA THR A 586 36.45 56.43 16.08
C THR A 586 36.93 57.62 15.24
N ILE A 587 36.69 57.60 13.94
CA ILE A 587 36.99 58.71 13.04
C ILE A 587 36.15 59.97 13.35
N GLN A 588 34.86 59.74 13.66
CA GLN A 588 33.93 60.81 14.03
C GLN A 588 34.37 61.49 15.35
N SER A 589 34.67 60.67 16.39
CA SER A 589 35.15 61.19 17.67
C SER A 589 36.49 61.89 17.57
N LEU A 590 37.38 61.48 16.64
CA LEU A 590 38.58 62.14 16.33
C LEU A 590 38.36 63.53 15.62
N LYS A 591 37.41 63.62 14.68
CA LYS A 591 37.03 64.89 14.05
C LYS A 591 36.45 65.89 15.04
N GLU A 592 35.58 65.46 15.94
CA GLU A 592 34.98 66.32 16.98
C GLU A 592 36.02 66.82 17.96
N GLN A 593 37.09 66.05 18.27
CA GLN A 593 38.18 66.47 19.11
C GLN A 593 39.24 67.38 18.37
N PHE A 594 39.24 67.42 17.03
CA PHE A 594 40.15 68.19 16.23
C PHE A 594 39.76 69.67 16.03
N ASP A 595 38.50 70.02 16.28
CA ASP A 595 38.04 71.42 16.10
C ASP A 595 38.39 72.36 17.25
N ASP A 596 38.90 71.86 18.40
CA ASP A 596 39.02 72.69 19.59
C ASP A 596 40.41 72.75 20.28
N HIS A 597 41.51 72.08 19.87
CA HIS A 597 42.77 72.10 20.66
C HIS A 597 44.06 71.89 19.86
N GLY A 598 45.15 72.48 20.41
CA GLY A 598 46.50 72.62 19.77
C GLY A 598 47.31 71.33 19.59
N ILE A 599 48.48 71.42 18.86
CA ILE A 599 49.25 70.30 18.25
C ILE A 599 49.65 69.16 19.22
N LYS A 600 49.88 69.43 20.50
CA LYS A 600 50.28 68.41 21.49
C LYS A 600 49.13 67.48 21.90
N GLU A 601 47.90 67.97 21.89
CA GLU A 601 46.70 67.14 22.21
C GLU A 601 46.23 66.28 21.03
N ARG A 602 46.50 66.77 19.79
CA ARG A 602 46.29 65.94 18.57
C ARG A 602 47.09 64.63 18.57
N GLN A 603 48.38 64.70 19.00
CA GLN A 603 49.20 63.48 19.07
C GLN A 603 48.73 62.52 20.14
N LYS A 604 48.22 63.01 21.30
CA LYS A 604 47.64 62.14 22.34
C LYS A 604 46.34 61.49 21.88
N ALA A 605 45.45 62.18 21.19
CA ALA A 605 44.19 61.65 20.66
C ALA A 605 44.47 60.62 19.56
N ILE A 606 45.41 60.83 18.66
CA ILE A 606 45.80 59.81 17.63
C ILE A 606 46.38 58.55 18.30
N GLN A 607 47.15 58.71 19.37
CA GLN A 607 47.75 57.62 20.08
C GLN A 607 46.67 56.81 20.83
N ALA A 608 45.69 57.45 21.47
CA ALA A 608 44.55 56.84 22.14
C ALA A 608 43.60 56.09 21.15
N ALA A 609 43.36 56.68 19.97
CA ALA A 609 42.57 56.04 18.90
C ALA A 609 43.32 54.85 18.31
N ARG A 610 44.63 54.89 18.10
CA ARG A 610 45.42 53.71 17.70
C ARG A 610 45.38 52.60 18.73
N THR A 611 45.43 52.93 20.02
CA THR A 611 45.37 51.93 21.10
C THR A 611 43.97 51.25 21.13
N ARG A 612 42.88 52.01 21.00
CA ARG A 612 41.50 51.46 20.92
C ARG A 612 41.28 50.62 19.66
N LEU A 613 41.79 51.03 18.50
CA LEU A 613 41.73 50.23 17.26
C LEU A 613 42.56 48.93 17.38
N ASN A 614 43.72 48.97 18.02
CA ASN A 614 44.52 47.78 18.29
C ASN A 614 43.87 46.87 19.33
N GLU A 615 43.22 47.41 20.37
CA GLU A 615 42.48 46.64 21.34
C GLU A 615 41.25 45.92 20.71
N ALA A 616 40.52 46.63 19.84
CA ALA A 616 39.41 46.04 19.07
C ALA A 616 39.93 45.00 18.05
N TYR A 617 41.11 45.19 17.46
CA TYR A 617 41.75 44.25 16.53
C TYR A 617 42.21 42.97 17.27
N VAL A 618 42.78 43.11 18.49
CA VAL A 618 43.24 41.98 19.31
C VAL A 618 42.07 41.15 19.87
N HIS A 619 40.91 41.79 20.11
CA HIS A 619 39.76 41.07 20.68
C HIS A 619 39.01 40.19 19.65
N ASN A 620 39.11 40.52 18.36
CA ASN A 620 38.34 39.84 17.27
C ASN A 620 39.14 38.84 16.42
N ILE A 621 40.49 38.74 16.60
CA ILE A 621 41.34 37.83 15.81
C ILE A 621 42.30 37.07 16.76
N SER A 622 41.79 36.41 17.74
CA SER A 622 42.55 35.37 18.44
C SER A 622 41.88 34.04 18.32
N PRO A 623 42.31 33.17 17.37
CA PRO A 623 42.23 31.75 17.66
C PRO A 623 43.05 31.56 18.92
N LYS A 624 42.50 30.91 19.95
CA LYS A 624 43.25 30.44 21.13
C LYS A 624 44.42 29.59 20.64
N ILE A 625 45.55 30.21 20.39
CA ILE A 625 46.82 29.55 20.23
C ILE A 625 47.26 29.23 21.65
N PRO A 626 47.48 27.97 22.04
CA PRO A 626 48.14 27.66 23.29
C PRO A 626 49.57 28.26 23.18
N ALA A 627 49.82 29.39 23.84
CA ALA A 627 51.18 29.91 24.03
C ALA A 627 51.83 29.05 25.05
N GLU A 628 52.62 28.05 24.63
CA GLU A 628 53.73 27.42 25.30
C GLU A 628 54.02 26.07 24.66
N GLY A 629 54.68 26.06 23.54
CA GLY A 629 55.31 24.87 22.97
C GLY A 629 56.69 25.21 22.45
N ARG A 630 57.71 24.46 22.90
CA ARG A 630 59.08 24.61 22.34
C ARG A 630 59.10 24.08 20.88
N PRO A 631 59.89 24.67 19.98
CA PRO A 631 60.16 24.12 18.66
C PRO A 631 60.74 22.70 18.80
N VAL A 632 60.26 21.78 17.97
CA VAL A 632 60.72 20.39 17.97
C VAL A 632 62.16 20.29 17.57
N ARG A 633 63.03 19.71 18.41
CA ARG A 633 64.45 19.43 18.10
C ARG A 633 64.64 17.98 17.65
N PRO A 634 65.61 17.73 16.75
CA PRO A 634 65.91 16.33 16.36
C PRO A 634 66.29 15.48 17.58
N GLY A 635 65.55 14.39 17.76
CA GLY A 635 65.74 13.46 18.90
C GLY A 635 64.77 13.66 20.07
N GLU A 636 63.98 14.75 20.15
CA GLU A 636 63.05 15.02 21.26
C GLU A 636 61.64 14.41 21.03
N VAL A 637 61.29 13.99 19.83
CA VAL A 637 59.92 13.51 19.50
C VAL A 637 59.96 12.02 19.13
N GLN A 638 59.10 11.24 19.74
CA GLN A 638 58.91 9.80 19.47
C GLN A 638 57.53 9.53 18.82
N SER A 639 57.41 8.39 18.20
CA SER A 639 56.09 7.92 17.73
C SER A 639 55.09 7.86 18.87
N GLY A 640 53.94 8.50 18.73
CA GLY A 640 52.89 8.64 19.72
C GLY A 640 52.80 9.99 20.42
N ASP A 641 53.82 10.89 20.25
CA ASP A 641 53.78 12.23 20.83
C ASP A 641 52.84 13.19 20.04
N THR A 642 52.29 14.20 20.73
CA THR A 642 51.42 15.18 20.15
C THR A 642 52.22 16.45 19.78
N VAL A 643 52.14 16.85 18.52
CA VAL A 643 52.77 18.09 17.99
C VAL A 643 51.73 19.01 17.41
N TYR A 644 51.91 20.32 17.58
CA TYR A 644 51.11 21.35 16.91
C TYR A 644 51.79 21.78 15.61
N ILE A 645 51.09 21.62 14.50
CA ILE A 645 51.60 21.97 13.15
C ILE A 645 51.24 23.42 12.87
N ARG A 646 52.21 24.31 12.83
CA ARG A 646 51.99 25.75 12.65
C ARG A 646 51.39 26.10 11.27
N THR A 647 51.76 25.34 10.25
CA THR A 647 51.26 25.57 8.88
C THR A 647 49.79 25.13 8.68
N LEU A 648 49.28 24.27 9.53
CA LEU A 648 47.90 23.77 9.49
C LEU A 648 47.04 24.29 10.64
N ALA A 649 47.65 24.98 11.63
CA ALA A 649 47.00 25.45 12.86
C ALA A 649 46.25 24.34 13.61
N GLN A 650 46.76 23.10 13.61
CA GLN A 650 46.10 21.92 14.19
C GLN A 650 47.11 21.02 14.93
N GLU A 651 46.61 20.32 15.96
CA GLU A 651 47.36 19.29 16.65
C GLU A 651 47.32 17.97 15.86
N GLY A 652 48.45 17.27 15.85
CA GLY A 652 48.55 15.94 15.23
C GLY A 652 49.43 15.00 16.05
N THR A 653 49.19 13.68 15.92
CA THR A 653 49.97 12.63 16.60
C THR A 653 51.09 12.16 15.67
N VAL A 654 52.31 12.13 16.15
CA VAL A 654 53.47 11.63 15.41
C VAL A 654 53.39 10.14 15.25
N LEU A 655 53.38 9.67 13.99
CA LEU A 655 53.36 8.23 13.68
C LEU A 655 54.75 7.67 13.50
N SER A 656 55.65 8.44 12.83
CA SER A 656 57.05 8.06 12.69
C SER A 656 57.92 9.29 12.42
N VAL A 657 59.20 9.17 12.77
CA VAL A 657 60.23 10.22 12.58
C VAL A 657 61.17 9.73 11.49
N GLN A 658 61.35 10.52 10.42
CA GLN A 658 62.28 10.19 9.31
C GLN A 658 63.24 11.36 9.08
N GLY A 659 64.40 11.30 9.72
CA GLY A 659 65.39 12.36 9.59
C GLY A 659 64.91 13.73 10.13
N LYS A 660 64.68 14.74 9.27
CA LYS A 660 64.16 16.05 9.64
C LYS A 660 62.66 16.23 9.38
N GLU A 661 61.97 15.16 8.99
CA GLU A 661 60.53 15.14 8.71
C GLU A 661 59.76 14.22 9.64
N LEU A 662 58.56 14.63 10.00
CA LEU A 662 57.65 13.89 10.88
C LEU A 662 56.44 13.43 10.03
N SER A 663 56.13 12.16 10.07
CA SER A 663 54.82 11.66 9.62
C SER A 663 53.83 11.88 10.76
N VAL A 664 52.88 12.76 10.57
CA VAL A 664 51.89 13.14 11.59
C VAL A 664 50.49 12.87 11.11
N GLN A 665 49.69 12.33 12.01
CA GLN A 665 48.25 12.11 11.79
C GLN A 665 47.47 13.28 12.37
N VAL A 666 46.78 14.00 11.47
CA VAL A 666 45.89 15.11 11.82
C VAL A 666 44.47 14.67 11.49
N GLY A 667 43.64 14.36 12.51
CA GLY A 667 42.31 13.76 12.29
C GLY A 667 42.38 12.43 11.53
N GLY A 668 41.79 12.35 10.35
CA GLY A 668 41.80 11.17 9.47
C GLY A 668 42.90 11.12 8.42
N LEU A 669 43.73 12.18 8.31
CA LEU A 669 44.76 12.32 7.25
C LEU A 669 46.17 12.13 7.79
N ARG A 670 46.99 11.37 7.06
CA ARG A 670 48.46 11.31 7.28
C ARG A 670 49.16 12.36 6.41
N THR A 671 50.00 13.17 7.03
CA THR A 671 50.81 14.16 6.30
C THR A 671 52.25 14.11 6.78
N MET A 672 53.16 14.43 5.87
CA MET A 672 54.61 14.62 6.18
C MET A 672 54.82 16.10 6.44
N VAL A 673 55.42 16.44 7.59
CA VAL A 673 55.65 17.81 8.01
C VAL A 673 57.12 17.96 8.50
N LYS A 674 57.75 19.07 8.13
CA LYS A 674 59.10 19.35 8.60
C LYS A 674 59.11 19.65 10.13
N MET A 675 60.13 19.17 10.86
CA MET A 675 60.23 19.36 12.30
C MET A 675 60.22 20.81 12.74
N ASP A 676 60.78 21.70 11.95
CA ASP A 676 60.83 23.17 12.19
C ASP A 676 59.47 23.87 12.09
N ALA A 677 58.52 23.25 11.38
CA ALA A 677 57.15 23.71 11.29
C ALA A 677 56.24 23.21 12.42
N CYS A 678 56.79 22.40 13.34
CA CYS A 678 56.03 21.77 14.46
C CYS A 678 56.47 22.34 15.80
N THR A 679 55.51 22.46 16.72
CA THR A 679 55.75 22.80 18.11
C THR A 679 55.38 21.61 18.98
N PHE A 680 56.20 21.22 19.94
CA PHE A 680 55.96 20.11 20.83
C PHE A 680 54.90 20.48 21.89
N VAL A 681 53.82 19.65 21.97
CA VAL A 681 52.71 19.91 22.92
C VAL A 681 52.78 19.02 24.15
N GLY A 682 53.28 17.79 24.04
CA GLY A 682 53.46 16.91 25.20
C GLY A 682 53.76 15.47 24.87
N HIS A 683 54.39 14.78 25.85
CA HIS A 683 54.47 13.32 25.85
C HIS A 683 53.20 12.74 26.43
N GLN A 684 52.55 11.80 25.78
CA GLN A 684 51.47 11.03 26.38
C GLN A 684 52.06 10.12 27.45
N LYS A 685 51.74 10.41 28.72
CA LYS A 685 52.01 9.48 29.81
C LYS A 685 51.33 8.15 29.47
N ARG A 686 52.13 7.09 29.29
CA ARG A 686 51.66 5.72 29.06
C ARG A 686 50.66 5.29 30.16
N LYS A 687 49.40 5.59 29.99
CA LYS A 687 48.33 4.75 30.49
C LYS A 687 48.11 3.67 29.44
N LYS A 688 48.34 2.40 29.82
CA LYS A 688 47.91 1.28 28.98
C LYS A 688 46.44 1.47 28.63
N LYS A 689 46.15 2.06 27.47
CA LYS A 689 44.85 2.06 26.84
C LYS A 689 45.00 1.25 25.58
N ILE A 690 44.28 0.13 25.58
CA ILE A 690 43.91 -0.65 24.40
C ILE A 690 43.40 0.33 23.35
N ASN A 691 44.04 0.33 22.20
CA ASN A 691 43.67 1.17 21.04
C ASN A 691 42.18 1.00 20.72
N LYS A 692 41.36 1.99 21.06
CA LYS A 692 40.07 2.16 20.42
C LYS A 692 40.28 2.83 19.07
N ILE A 693 40.28 2.05 17.99
CA ILE A 693 40.15 2.54 16.63
C ILE A 693 38.75 3.13 16.52
N ARG A 694 38.64 4.45 16.43
CA ARG A 694 37.40 5.10 16.03
C ARG A 694 37.22 4.89 14.52
N VAL A 695 36.52 3.85 14.15
CA VAL A 695 35.93 3.71 12.83
C VAL A 695 34.54 4.38 12.90
N GLY A 696 34.23 5.16 11.87
CA GLY A 696 33.08 6.06 11.85
C GLY A 696 31.74 5.41 12.18
N GLY A 697 30.85 6.21 12.62
CA GLY A 697 29.45 6.17 13.14
C GLY A 697 28.54 4.95 12.97
N SER A 698 28.92 3.88 12.28
CA SER A 698 28.09 2.67 12.15
C SER A 698 28.42 1.57 13.16
N LEU A 699 29.62 1.60 13.76
CA LEU A 699 30.08 0.58 14.70
C LEU A 699 29.70 0.90 16.16
N ALA A 700 29.50 2.17 16.50
CA ALA A 700 29.06 2.57 17.84
C ALA A 700 27.58 2.20 18.11
N GLN A 701 26.76 2.07 17.07
CA GLN A 701 25.39 1.58 17.20
C GLN A 701 25.33 0.06 17.40
N LYS A 702 26.24 -0.71 16.81
CA LYS A 702 26.29 -2.18 17.00
C LYS A 702 26.72 -2.59 18.41
N SER A 703 27.59 -1.82 19.07
CA SER A 703 28.02 -2.14 20.45
C SER A 703 26.96 -1.83 21.51
N ALA A 704 25.94 -1.03 21.19
CA ALA A 704 24.83 -0.73 22.10
C ALA A 704 23.68 -1.77 21.99
N GLU A 705 23.67 -2.62 20.96
CA GLU A 705 22.62 -3.61 20.70
C GLU A 705 23.00 -5.05 21.07
N VAL A 706 24.25 -5.35 21.43
CA VAL A 706 24.66 -6.71 21.81
C VAL A 706 24.14 -7.04 23.22
N ARG A 707 23.11 -7.88 23.27
CA ARG A 707 22.56 -8.39 24.54
C ARG A 707 23.58 -9.31 25.21
N PRO A 708 23.69 -9.33 26.52
CA PRO A 708 24.63 -10.20 27.24
C PRO A 708 24.22 -11.68 27.26
N GLN A 709 23.17 -12.04 26.52
CA GLN A 709 22.66 -13.40 26.44
C GLN A 709 22.24 -13.79 25.05
N ILE A 710 22.38 -15.08 24.72
CA ILE A 710 21.93 -15.67 23.44
C ILE A 710 21.18 -16.99 23.69
N ASP A 711 20.14 -17.22 22.95
CA ASP A 711 19.31 -18.43 23.00
C ASP A 711 19.52 -19.29 21.75
N VAL A 712 20.08 -20.49 21.94
CA VAL A 712 20.37 -21.46 20.89
C VAL A 712 19.50 -22.72 20.99
N ARG A 713 18.42 -22.67 21.74
CA ARG A 713 17.50 -23.81 21.87
C ARG A 713 16.85 -24.14 20.54
N GLY A 714 16.73 -25.42 20.24
CA GLY A 714 16.13 -25.92 18.98
C GLY A 714 17.07 -25.95 17.78
N MET A 715 18.31 -25.48 17.92
CA MET A 715 19.34 -25.55 16.87
C MET A 715 20.09 -26.89 16.93
N THR A 716 20.68 -27.30 15.82
CA THR A 716 21.68 -28.36 15.81
C THR A 716 23.02 -27.82 16.36
N VAL A 717 23.94 -28.72 16.75
CA VAL A 717 25.25 -28.29 17.29
C VAL A 717 26.03 -27.42 16.31
N LEU A 718 26.03 -27.78 15.02
CA LEU A 718 26.70 -27.04 13.95
C LEU A 718 26.10 -25.64 13.71
N GLU A 719 24.79 -25.52 13.73
CA GLU A 719 24.11 -24.23 13.62
C GLU A 719 24.39 -23.33 14.84
N ALA A 720 24.37 -23.92 16.04
CA ALA A 720 24.67 -23.21 17.26
C ALA A 720 26.14 -22.73 17.33
N GLU A 721 27.08 -23.54 16.85
CA GLU A 721 28.49 -23.13 16.74
C GLU A 721 28.67 -21.93 15.82
N ALA A 722 28.05 -21.93 14.62
CA ALA A 722 28.15 -20.83 13.66
C ALA A 722 27.54 -19.51 14.19
N VAL A 723 26.42 -19.60 14.91
CA VAL A 723 25.77 -18.44 15.51
C VAL A 723 26.57 -17.92 16.72
N LEU A 724 27.14 -18.81 17.53
CA LEU A 724 27.95 -18.47 18.69
C LEU A 724 29.29 -17.85 18.30
N GLU A 725 29.94 -18.29 17.23
CA GLU A 725 31.18 -17.70 16.75
C GLU A 725 31.01 -16.20 16.47
N LYS A 726 29.96 -15.85 15.72
CA LYS A 726 29.65 -14.45 15.45
C LYS A 726 29.26 -13.67 16.71
N PHE A 727 28.44 -14.28 17.58
CA PHE A 727 27.97 -13.63 18.81
C PHE A 727 29.12 -13.37 19.76
N ILE A 728 30.07 -14.31 19.94
CA ILE A 728 31.25 -14.15 20.80
C ILE A 728 32.15 -13.04 20.25
N ASP A 729 32.38 -12.98 18.97
CA ASP A 729 33.15 -11.89 18.34
C ASP A 729 32.48 -10.53 18.56
N ASP A 730 31.16 -10.43 18.34
CA ASP A 730 30.40 -9.21 18.61
C ASP A 730 30.41 -8.85 20.12
N ALA A 731 30.33 -9.82 21.03
CA ALA A 731 30.38 -9.62 22.47
C ALA A 731 31.76 -9.16 22.96
N VAL A 732 32.85 -9.76 22.44
CA VAL A 732 34.23 -9.32 22.72
C VAL A 732 34.43 -7.90 22.17
N PHE A 733 33.92 -7.62 20.97
CA PHE A 733 33.99 -6.29 20.37
C PHE A 733 33.21 -5.24 21.19
N ALA A 734 32.04 -5.63 21.75
CA ALA A 734 31.24 -4.79 22.65
C ALA A 734 31.86 -4.60 24.04
N GLY A 735 32.94 -5.33 24.37
CA GLY A 735 33.65 -5.26 25.64
C GLY A 735 32.93 -5.94 26.80
N LEU A 736 32.05 -6.92 26.49
CA LEU A 736 31.40 -7.74 27.50
C LEU A 736 32.43 -8.68 28.12
N SER A 737 32.44 -8.79 29.47
CA SER A 737 33.31 -9.71 30.19
C SER A 737 32.71 -11.12 30.31
N THR A 738 31.38 -11.21 30.32
CA THR A 738 30.65 -12.46 30.46
C THR A 738 29.39 -12.44 29.57
N VAL A 739 29.03 -13.60 29.03
CA VAL A 739 27.80 -13.80 28.26
C VAL A 739 27.10 -15.09 28.68
N LEU A 740 25.76 -15.11 28.60
CA LEU A 740 24.94 -16.26 28.93
C LEU A 740 24.48 -16.98 27.67
N VAL A 741 24.77 -18.25 27.53
CA VAL A 741 24.34 -19.10 26.38
C VAL A 741 23.28 -20.07 26.89
N ILE A 742 22.03 -19.91 26.37
CA ILE A 742 20.87 -20.72 26.75
C ILE A 742 20.69 -21.84 25.72
N HIS A 743 21.00 -23.09 26.11
CA HIS A 743 20.92 -24.26 25.23
C HIS A 743 19.81 -25.27 25.62
N GLY A 744 19.13 -25.00 26.75
CA GLY A 744 18.04 -25.85 27.26
C GLY A 744 18.54 -27.13 28.00
N LYS A 745 17.60 -27.79 28.68
CA LYS A 745 17.86 -29.03 29.42
C LYS A 745 17.66 -30.30 28.58
N GLY A 746 16.91 -30.29 27.52
CA GLY A 746 16.52 -31.38 26.62
C GLY A 746 17.35 -32.68 26.71
N THR A 747 17.70 -33.28 25.59
CA THR A 747 18.56 -34.51 25.53
C THR A 747 19.99 -34.28 25.93
N GLY A 748 20.43 -33.02 26.15
CA GLY A 748 21.79 -32.65 26.49
C GLY A 748 22.76 -32.63 25.28
N ALA A 749 22.33 -32.92 24.08
CA ALA A 749 23.19 -32.94 22.89
C ALA A 749 23.86 -31.59 22.62
N LEU A 750 23.10 -30.48 22.65
CA LEU A 750 23.66 -29.13 22.49
C LEU A 750 24.68 -28.80 23.63
N ARG A 751 24.36 -29.15 24.86
CA ARG A 751 25.26 -28.93 26.00
C ARG A 751 26.61 -29.64 25.85
N LEU A 752 26.60 -30.90 25.40
CA LEU A 752 27.83 -31.68 25.18
C LEU A 752 28.61 -31.16 23.96
N GLY A 753 27.96 -30.91 22.84
CA GLY A 753 28.60 -30.40 21.63
C GLY A 753 29.21 -29.02 21.84
N LEU A 754 28.51 -28.09 22.46
CA LEU A 754 29.01 -26.73 22.70
C LEU A 754 30.14 -26.68 23.72
N ARG A 755 30.26 -27.67 24.62
CA ARG A 755 31.39 -27.77 25.57
C ARG A 755 32.72 -27.91 24.85
N ASP A 756 32.79 -28.66 23.78
CA ASP A 756 33.99 -28.83 22.97
C ASP A 756 34.30 -27.58 22.12
N TYR A 757 33.28 -26.89 21.67
CA TYR A 757 33.42 -25.57 21.03
C TYR A 757 33.99 -24.52 21.98
N PHE A 758 33.45 -24.39 23.22
CA PHE A 758 33.94 -23.44 24.21
C PHE A 758 35.40 -23.70 24.62
N LYS A 759 35.84 -24.95 24.63
CA LYS A 759 37.27 -25.30 24.91
C LYS A 759 38.21 -24.89 23.78
N ARG A 760 37.75 -24.95 22.53
CA ARG A 760 38.57 -24.67 21.33
C ARG A 760 38.63 -23.19 20.97
N ASN A 761 37.64 -22.39 21.37
CA ASN A 761 37.55 -20.98 21.01
C ASN A 761 38.54 -20.13 21.83
N LYS A 762 39.46 -19.44 21.13
CA LYS A 762 40.54 -18.65 21.72
C LYS A 762 40.06 -17.39 22.46
N SER A 763 38.87 -16.90 22.19
CA SER A 763 38.26 -15.70 22.78
C SER A 763 37.61 -15.99 24.13
N ILE A 764 37.47 -17.28 24.51
CA ILE A 764 36.86 -17.71 25.76
C ILE A 764 37.97 -17.98 26.80
N ARG A 765 37.80 -17.43 28.02
CA ARG A 765 38.66 -17.62 29.15
C ARG A 765 38.23 -18.78 30.03
N ALA A 766 36.94 -18.87 30.32
CA ALA A 766 36.34 -19.89 31.16
C ALA A 766 34.87 -20.05 30.87
N PHE A 767 34.26 -21.17 31.18
CA PHE A 767 32.82 -21.38 31.12
C PHE A 767 32.36 -22.27 32.28
N SER A 768 31.14 -21.99 32.80
CA SER A 768 30.50 -22.74 33.88
C SER A 768 28.99 -22.78 33.68
N PHE A 769 28.30 -23.69 34.38
CA PHE A 769 26.83 -23.65 34.37
C PHE A 769 26.33 -22.35 35.02
N ALA A 770 25.21 -21.87 34.54
CA ALA A 770 24.53 -20.72 35.13
C ALA A 770 23.93 -21.07 36.50
N ASP A 771 23.67 -20.07 37.32
CA ASP A 771 22.96 -20.23 38.57
C ASP A 771 21.52 -20.76 38.37
N ILE A 772 20.96 -21.37 39.43
CA ILE A 772 19.61 -21.96 39.33
C ILE A 772 18.57 -20.93 38.93
N SER A 773 18.72 -19.67 39.30
CA SER A 773 17.88 -18.53 38.95
C SER A 773 18.03 -18.10 37.50
N GLU A 774 19.14 -18.41 36.82
CA GLU A 774 19.46 -18.03 35.44
C GLU A 774 19.39 -19.21 34.46
N GLY A 775 18.76 -20.33 34.82
CA GLY A 775 18.56 -21.49 33.98
C GLY A 775 19.28 -22.76 34.38
N GLY A 776 20.22 -22.71 35.34
CA GLY A 776 20.94 -23.85 35.87
C GLY A 776 21.68 -24.65 34.81
N THR A 777 21.49 -25.98 34.78
CA THR A 777 22.11 -26.88 33.77
C THR A 777 21.61 -26.70 32.34
N GLY A 778 20.63 -25.83 32.11
CA GLY A 778 20.10 -25.50 30.78
C GLY A 778 20.74 -24.26 30.16
N ALA A 779 21.65 -23.59 30.88
CA ALA A 779 22.40 -22.43 30.40
C ALA A 779 23.86 -22.50 30.84
N THR A 780 24.74 -21.88 30.07
CA THR A 780 26.19 -21.81 30.35
C THR A 780 26.63 -20.35 30.34
N VAL A 781 27.26 -19.92 31.41
CA VAL A 781 27.95 -18.63 31.51
C VAL A 781 29.33 -18.78 30.90
N VAL A 782 29.65 -17.95 29.90
CA VAL A 782 30.94 -17.94 29.21
C VAL A 782 31.67 -16.64 29.55
N THR A 783 32.83 -16.75 30.13
CA THR A 783 33.72 -15.62 30.43
C THR A 783 34.67 -15.40 29.25
N LEU A 784 34.63 -14.19 28.69
CA LEU A 784 35.45 -13.77 27.57
C LEU A 784 36.81 -13.23 28.03
N LYS A 785 37.82 -13.25 27.16
CA LYS A 785 39.18 -12.76 27.46
C LYS A 785 39.28 -11.24 27.40
#